data_128de98fbfa4717d943c8f8869e98179
#
_entry.id   128de98fbfa4717d943c8f8869e98179
#
_cell.length_a   1.000
_cell.length_b   1.000
_cell.length_c   1.000
_cell.angle_alpha   90.00
_cell.angle_beta   90.00
_cell.angle_gamma   90.00
#
_symmetry.space_group_name_H-M   'P 1'
#
loop_
_entity.id
_entity.type
_entity.pdbx_description
1 polymer ?
#
loop_
_entity_poly.entity_id
_entity_poly.type
_entity_poly.pdbx_seq_one_letter_code
_entity_poly.pdbx_strand_id
1 'polypeptide(L)'
;MERRVSCEVCNSSIGGTLVSVFPNIIMKVPANASMQEKSTIYESAVNSPREMSLLEFLKLGEKYREVIERLRSCKDKETRNKIKRTELPCATISASFTSRASSKAVEEKLKRYNSLMVLDFDGLENPVAAKKELSQLPFFWYIGLSVGGKGLFGIVPLGTDDHNEHKVYFNALRKELDLFGYEVDKACCDVTRLRVVSYDPDAYFNENCELFCIDELEEDDGEVYSSGPVPERAQDRSSRIELYVLEWEKRHVPLDDYQDWMTVGMALASAGEECREYFHRISVFSSKYDREDTDRKFDGFLQNTRSIRIGSFFYKCHEYGVIPDSVPHYEAVGFPVEVLPKAVQRIVFDTHSFQNFPIDYIAPSLLFVACAACGNSTVVQIINGWCEKPLLYLAIVGDRGTNKTSCFEFALNPVMRKDDEEYDKYVEAKAMYDMEMSKPLKERNARVQEPDFCQTILSDFTPEVLVRQHKANPRGLIVYFDELIGFIYSFNKYRSGSDEQMWTQLFAGSGVTVNRVSSDPVKIDNTCISIFGGIQPGILKSFAKGKVQNGFMDRWIFAFPDKVPYPKLKENEIDDSVKESWNRIIERILSIPYEGKPNVLRFSPEAKAAYSDWFNSLSDQKNCGGDAFAGLATKMDRYCGRFALGLEVLAYGCGESELREVSLRSVKGAIALCYYFIGCGLKAQREYLSSPASDLPAIQRLIYDELPPSFETRQGVEIAAGYGMPERSFKRWLATSYFKKVSYGFYEKRFR
;
A
#
# COMPACT_ATOMS: atom_id res chain seq x y z
N MET A 1 14.47 -8.52 -35.03
CA MET A 1 15.67 -9.30 -34.71
C MET A 1 15.59 -9.62 -33.22
N GLU A 2 15.15 -10.84 -32.97
CA GLU A 2 14.98 -11.39 -31.62
C GLU A 2 16.34 -11.72 -30.99
N ARG A 3 16.52 -11.38 -29.72
CA ARG A 3 17.47 -12.08 -28.86
C ARG A 3 16.75 -12.53 -27.58
N ARG A 4 16.34 -13.78 -27.59
CA ARG A 4 16.08 -14.56 -26.37
C ARG A 4 17.42 -14.76 -25.67
N VAL A 5 17.46 -14.46 -24.36
CA VAL A 5 18.53 -14.92 -23.47
C VAL A 5 17.91 -15.91 -22.48
N SER A 6 18.34 -17.15 -22.60
CA SER A 6 18.01 -18.25 -21.70
C SER A 6 18.76 -18.11 -20.38
N CYS A 7 18.05 -18.32 -19.26
CA CYS A 7 18.60 -18.37 -17.91
C CYS A 7 19.12 -19.79 -17.63
N GLU A 8 20.42 -19.94 -17.36
CA GLU A 8 20.99 -21.14 -16.76
C GLU A 8 21.16 -20.96 -15.25
N VAL A 9 20.59 -21.94 -14.54
CA VAL A 9 20.66 -22.05 -13.08
C VAL A 9 21.99 -22.68 -12.70
N CYS A 10 22.80 -22.01 -11.90
CA CYS A 10 23.90 -22.63 -11.16
C CYS A 10 23.55 -22.71 -9.67
N ASN A 11 23.34 -23.94 -9.21
CA ASN A 11 23.31 -24.32 -7.81
C ASN A 11 24.75 -24.30 -7.24
N SER A 12 24.97 -23.56 -6.15
CA SER A 12 25.96 -23.94 -5.15
C SER A 12 25.53 -23.39 -3.78
N SER A 13 25.23 -24.33 -2.91
CA SER A 13 24.89 -24.16 -1.50
C SER A 13 26.13 -23.79 -0.69
N ILE A 14 26.07 -22.70 0.10
CA ILE A 14 26.72 -22.58 1.42
C ILE A 14 25.90 -21.54 2.23
N GLY A 15 25.64 -21.90 3.47
CA GLY A 15 24.74 -21.41 4.48
C GLY A 15 24.69 -19.94 4.82
N GLY A 16 23.51 -19.53 5.31
CA GLY A 16 23.27 -18.33 6.10
C GLY A 16 22.40 -17.30 5.43
N THR A 17 21.14 -17.47 5.53
CA THR A 17 19.99 -16.53 5.50
C THR A 17 20.34 -15.03 5.51
N LEU A 18 20.34 -14.37 4.34
CA LEU A 18 20.24 -12.90 4.18
C LEU A 18 19.90 -12.54 2.71
N VAL A 19 18.85 -13.11 2.11
CA VAL A 19 18.50 -12.87 0.69
C VAL A 19 17.00 -12.54 0.51
N SER A 20 16.42 -11.72 1.38
CA SER A 20 15.01 -11.34 1.16
C SER A 20 14.62 -9.91 1.60
N VAL A 21 15.49 -8.91 1.43
CA VAL A 21 15.19 -7.53 1.86
C VAL A 21 15.33 -6.50 0.73
N PHE A 22 15.57 -6.89 -0.52
CA PHE A 22 15.76 -5.92 -1.59
C PHE A 22 14.50 -5.78 -2.47
N PRO A 23 13.74 -4.67 -2.38
CA PRO A 23 12.61 -4.39 -3.27
C PRO A 23 13.02 -3.75 -4.61
N ASN A 24 14.31 -3.50 -4.87
CA ASN A 24 14.76 -2.84 -6.09
C ASN A 24 15.25 -3.88 -7.11
N ILE A 25 14.83 -3.74 -8.38
CA ILE A 25 15.25 -4.63 -9.48
C ILE A 25 16.72 -4.40 -9.76
N ILE A 26 17.54 -5.39 -9.50
CA ILE A 26 18.97 -5.38 -9.73
C ILE A 26 19.22 -5.93 -11.13
N MET A 27 19.58 -5.06 -12.08
CA MET A 27 20.06 -5.49 -13.40
C MET A 27 21.55 -5.79 -13.34
N LYS A 28 21.96 -7.01 -13.65
CA LYS A 28 23.36 -7.37 -13.86
C LYS A 28 23.85 -6.76 -15.18
N VAL A 29 24.57 -5.66 -15.09
CA VAL A 29 25.34 -5.12 -16.20
C VAL A 29 26.84 -5.21 -15.81
N PRO A 30 27.72 -5.71 -16.68
CA PRO A 30 29.14 -5.77 -16.35
C PRO A 30 29.66 -4.36 -16.07
N ALA A 31 30.08 -4.11 -14.86
CA ALA A 31 30.58 -2.81 -14.38
C ALA A 31 31.85 -2.30 -15.10
N ASN A 32 32.44 -3.11 -15.95
CA ASN A 32 33.63 -2.76 -16.73
C ASN A 32 33.49 -1.60 -17.72
N ALA A 33 32.25 -1.22 -18.09
CA ALA A 33 32.02 -0.12 -19.03
C ALA A 33 32.10 1.28 -18.35
N SER A 34 31.65 1.41 -17.09
CA SER A 34 31.63 2.69 -16.36
C SER A 34 32.94 3.00 -15.63
N MET A 35 33.80 2.03 -15.44
CA MET A 35 35.04 2.16 -14.62
C MET A 35 36.23 2.78 -15.33
N GLN A 36 36.23 2.85 -16.67
CA GLN A 36 37.21 3.61 -17.46
C GLN A 36 36.83 5.07 -17.56
N GLU A 37 35.77 5.51 -16.92
CA GLU A 37 35.28 6.86 -17.02
C GLU A 37 36.19 7.87 -16.31
N LYS A 38 36.37 9.02 -16.97
CA LYS A 38 37.31 10.05 -16.51
C LYS A 38 36.65 10.97 -15.50
N SER A 39 37.21 11.05 -14.31
CA SER A 39 36.86 12.04 -13.29
C SER A 39 37.72 13.31 -13.42
N THR A 40 37.17 14.45 -13.02
CA THR A 40 37.93 15.68 -12.99
C THR A 40 38.71 15.79 -11.69
N ILE A 41 40.03 15.86 -11.79
CA ILE A 41 40.98 15.93 -10.66
C ILE A 41 41.57 17.31 -10.54
N TYR A 42 41.74 17.73 -9.30
CA TYR A 42 42.36 18.98 -8.91
C TYR A 42 43.59 18.64 -8.05
N GLU A 43 44.78 19.10 -8.41
CA GLU A 43 46.03 18.87 -7.66
C GLU A 43 46.03 19.49 -6.27
N SER A 44 45.20 20.55 -6.08
CA SER A 44 44.72 21.07 -4.79
C SER A 44 43.35 21.67 -5.01
N ALA A 45 42.63 22.00 -3.93
CA ALA A 45 41.31 22.58 -4.02
C ALA A 45 41.22 23.91 -4.84
N VAL A 46 42.35 24.42 -5.32
CA VAL A 46 42.51 25.75 -5.95
C VAL A 46 43.06 25.69 -7.39
N ASN A 47 43.59 24.55 -7.84
CA ASN A 47 44.32 24.46 -9.13
C ASN A 47 43.42 23.99 -10.31
N SER A 48 44.01 24.16 -11.53
CA SER A 48 43.35 23.82 -12.80
C SER A 48 42.89 22.35 -12.88
N PRO A 49 41.72 22.09 -13.40
CA PRO A 49 41.19 20.74 -13.54
C PRO A 49 41.93 19.94 -14.62
N ARG A 50 42.19 18.66 -14.37
CA ARG A 50 42.60 17.67 -15.37
C ARG A 50 41.74 16.42 -15.26
N GLU A 51 41.62 15.68 -16.34
CA GLU A 51 40.89 14.40 -16.33
C GLU A 51 41.83 13.23 -16.03
N MET A 52 41.34 12.28 -15.21
CA MET A 52 42.03 11.04 -14.86
C MET A 52 40.98 9.95 -14.69
N SER A 53 41.32 8.70 -14.93
CA SER A 53 40.40 7.60 -14.62
C SER A 53 40.19 7.47 -13.10
N LEU A 54 38.99 7.00 -12.69
CA LEU A 54 38.69 6.80 -11.27
C LEU A 54 39.65 5.83 -10.60
N LEU A 55 40.06 4.76 -11.30
CA LEU A 55 41.00 3.78 -10.79
C LEU A 55 42.40 4.38 -10.56
N GLU A 56 42.88 5.25 -11.46
CA GLU A 56 44.14 5.97 -11.27
C GLU A 56 44.06 6.93 -10.09
N PHE A 57 42.91 7.62 -9.88
CA PHE A 57 42.69 8.49 -8.72
C PHE A 57 42.77 7.72 -7.40
N LEU A 58 42.12 6.55 -7.31
CA LEU A 58 42.16 5.73 -6.11
C LEU A 58 43.58 5.22 -5.81
N LYS A 59 44.34 4.85 -6.86
CA LYS A 59 45.77 4.44 -6.72
C LYS A 59 46.72 5.57 -6.30
N LEU A 60 46.33 6.85 -6.51
CA LEU A 60 47.12 7.98 -6.01
C LEU A 60 47.27 7.96 -4.48
N GLY A 61 46.36 7.30 -3.75
CA GLY A 61 46.43 7.16 -2.29
C GLY A 61 47.76 6.60 -1.82
N GLU A 62 48.32 5.65 -2.54
CA GLU A 62 49.66 5.07 -2.21
C GLU A 62 50.78 6.10 -2.38
N LYS A 63 50.77 6.91 -3.44
CA LYS A 63 51.76 7.98 -3.65
C LYS A 63 51.71 9.03 -2.54
N TYR A 64 50.55 9.32 -1.98
CA TYR A 64 50.38 10.33 -0.92
C TYR A 64 50.29 9.70 0.49
N ARG A 65 50.68 8.44 0.66
CA ARG A 65 50.58 7.68 1.91
C ARG A 65 51.20 8.42 3.10
N GLU A 66 52.40 8.92 2.96
CA GLU A 66 53.12 9.61 4.06
C GLU A 66 52.39 10.88 4.52
N VAL A 67 51.81 11.65 3.58
CA VAL A 67 51.02 12.85 3.89
C VAL A 67 49.71 12.48 4.58
N ILE A 68 49.07 11.40 4.14
CA ILE A 68 47.81 10.89 4.72
C ILE A 68 48.05 10.36 6.14
N GLU A 69 49.14 9.60 6.37
CA GLU A 69 49.50 9.10 7.70
C GLU A 69 49.83 10.25 8.66
N ARG A 70 50.59 11.28 8.20
CA ARG A 70 50.81 12.52 8.95
C ARG A 70 49.52 13.24 9.30
N LEU A 71 48.58 13.32 8.37
CA LEU A 71 47.24 13.90 8.60
C LEU A 71 46.46 13.10 9.66
N ARG A 72 46.49 11.77 9.60
CA ARG A 72 45.79 10.88 10.55
C ARG A 72 46.34 10.99 11.97
N SER A 73 47.67 11.18 12.11
CA SER A 73 48.34 11.36 13.41
C SER A 73 48.18 12.77 14.00
N CYS A 74 47.82 13.76 13.20
CA CYS A 74 47.64 15.13 13.65
C CYS A 74 46.38 15.30 14.50
N LYS A 75 46.52 15.81 15.74
CA LYS A 75 45.41 16.05 16.67
C LYS A 75 44.63 17.36 16.38
N ASP A 76 45.33 18.37 15.85
CA ASP A 76 44.79 19.66 15.58
C ASP A 76 43.90 19.68 14.32
N LYS A 77 42.64 20.15 14.47
CA LYS A 77 41.65 20.16 13.39
C LYS A 77 42.00 21.17 12.29
N GLU A 78 42.61 22.29 12.64
CA GLU A 78 42.94 23.37 11.71
C GLU A 78 44.08 22.94 10.80
N THR A 79 45.12 22.37 11.39
CA THR A 79 46.26 21.79 10.66
C THR A 79 45.84 20.64 9.73
N ARG A 80 44.94 19.75 10.19
CA ARG A 80 44.39 18.69 9.32
C ARG A 80 43.62 19.26 8.12
N ASN A 81 42.83 20.30 8.34
CA ASN A 81 42.08 20.95 7.24
C ASN A 81 43.02 21.67 6.26
N LYS A 82 44.13 22.23 6.75
CA LYS A 82 45.14 22.83 5.90
C LYS A 82 45.81 21.78 5.02
N ILE A 83 46.29 20.66 5.59
CA ILE A 83 46.87 19.54 4.82
C ILE A 83 45.91 19.03 3.74
N LYS A 84 44.66 18.80 4.08
CA LYS A 84 43.62 18.38 3.10
C LYS A 84 43.47 19.33 1.92
N ARG A 85 43.59 20.64 2.16
CA ARG A 85 43.33 21.66 1.13
C ARG A 85 44.54 21.95 0.26
N THR A 86 45.76 21.83 0.82
CA THR A 86 46.99 22.31 0.15
C THR A 86 47.93 21.20 -0.31
N GLU A 87 47.88 20.01 0.30
CA GLU A 87 48.87 18.96 0.05
C GLU A 87 48.29 17.69 -0.57
N LEU A 88 46.95 17.54 -0.60
CA LEU A 88 46.29 16.34 -1.13
C LEU A 88 45.44 16.68 -2.35
N PRO A 89 45.54 15.89 -3.43
CA PRO A 89 44.64 16.02 -4.57
C PRO A 89 43.22 15.61 -4.21
N CYS A 90 42.24 16.16 -4.93
CA CYS A 90 40.86 15.84 -4.79
C CYS A 90 40.19 15.70 -6.17
N ALA A 91 39.08 14.96 -6.24
CA ALA A 91 38.35 14.74 -7.45
C ALA A 91 36.84 14.91 -7.24
N THR A 92 36.12 15.29 -8.32
CA THR A 92 34.66 15.12 -8.43
C THR A 92 34.44 13.77 -9.11
N ILE A 93 33.95 12.78 -8.34
CA ILE A 93 33.79 11.40 -8.82
C ILE A 93 32.45 11.24 -9.56
N SER A 94 31.38 11.85 -9.06
CA SER A 94 30.04 11.73 -9.62
C SER A 94 29.89 12.38 -11.01
N ALA A 95 30.72 13.39 -11.31
CA ALA A 95 30.68 14.07 -12.61
C ALA A 95 31.99 14.73 -12.96
N SER A 96 32.22 14.99 -14.28
CA SER A 96 33.35 15.78 -14.80
C SER A 96 32.89 17.20 -15.12
N PHE A 97 33.73 18.22 -14.78
CA PHE A 97 33.42 19.63 -14.92
C PHE A 97 34.47 20.39 -15.72
N THR A 98 34.04 21.42 -16.45
CA THR A 98 34.92 22.34 -17.19
C THR A 98 35.54 23.40 -16.28
N SER A 99 34.88 23.75 -15.18
CA SER A 99 35.37 24.74 -14.20
C SER A 99 34.71 24.53 -12.83
N ARG A 100 35.27 25.17 -11.77
CA ARG A 100 34.70 25.17 -10.42
C ARG A 100 34.05 26.50 -10.03
N ALA A 101 33.81 27.41 -10.97
CA ALA A 101 33.20 28.70 -10.66
C ALA A 101 31.84 28.51 -9.95
N SER A 102 31.76 28.98 -8.71
CA SER A 102 30.50 28.90 -7.92
C SER A 102 29.41 29.82 -8.44
N SER A 103 29.75 30.79 -9.28
CA SER A 103 28.81 31.75 -9.91
C SER A 103 28.06 31.17 -11.12
N LYS A 104 28.39 29.97 -11.57
CA LYS A 104 27.74 29.31 -12.71
C LYS A 104 26.87 28.16 -12.24
N ALA A 105 25.73 27.94 -12.90
CA ALA A 105 24.87 26.78 -12.67
C ALA A 105 25.63 25.46 -12.95
N VAL A 106 25.11 24.34 -12.42
CA VAL A 106 25.75 23.02 -12.61
C VAL A 106 25.75 22.65 -14.07
N GLU A 107 24.66 22.91 -14.79
CA GLU A 107 24.44 22.62 -16.20
C GLU A 107 25.46 23.33 -17.11
N GLU A 108 25.85 24.56 -16.77
CA GLU A 108 26.82 25.35 -17.55
C GLU A 108 28.26 24.86 -17.46
N LYS A 109 28.59 24.11 -16.41
CA LYS A 109 29.96 23.61 -16.15
C LYS A 109 30.09 22.10 -16.24
N LEU A 110 28.97 21.37 -16.28
CA LEU A 110 28.93 19.93 -16.39
C LEU A 110 29.46 19.50 -17.75
N LYS A 111 30.48 18.64 -17.76
CA LYS A 111 31.03 18.06 -19.00
C LYS A 111 30.44 16.67 -19.24
N ARG A 112 30.32 15.88 -18.17
CA ARG A 112 29.75 14.53 -18.22
C ARG A 112 29.33 14.12 -16.80
N TYR A 113 28.18 13.49 -16.72
CA TYR A 113 27.75 12.76 -15.52
C TYR A 113 28.31 11.33 -15.57
N ASN A 114 28.82 10.83 -14.46
CA ASN A 114 29.52 9.54 -14.41
C ASN A 114 28.62 8.42 -13.86
N SER A 115 27.38 8.70 -13.50
CA SER A 115 26.44 7.73 -12.89
C SER A 115 27.02 7.01 -11.66
N LEU A 116 27.79 7.73 -10.86
CA LEU A 116 28.44 7.23 -9.65
C LEU A 116 28.03 8.06 -8.43
N MET A 117 27.64 7.39 -7.34
CA MET A 117 27.39 7.99 -6.04
C MET A 117 28.57 7.75 -5.12
N VAL A 118 29.04 8.80 -4.46
CA VAL A 118 30.06 8.68 -3.40
C VAL A 118 29.39 8.93 -2.06
N LEU A 119 29.51 7.97 -1.16
CA LEU A 119 28.90 7.99 0.17
C LEU A 119 30.00 8.10 1.24
N ASP A 120 29.84 8.99 2.18
CA ASP A 120 30.73 9.18 3.33
C ASP A 120 30.05 8.67 4.61
N PHE A 121 30.76 7.83 5.36
CA PHE A 121 30.36 7.27 6.65
C PHE A 121 31.29 7.80 7.73
N ASP A 122 30.83 8.80 8.48
CA ASP A 122 31.62 9.43 9.54
C ASP A 122 31.20 8.92 10.94
N GLY A 123 32.12 8.98 11.90
CA GLY A 123 31.81 8.67 13.30
C GLY A 123 31.61 7.18 13.62
N LEU A 124 32.17 6.30 12.81
CA LEU A 124 32.10 4.85 13.03
C LEU A 124 32.97 4.45 14.25
N GLU A 125 32.39 3.63 15.14
CA GLU A 125 33.13 3.07 16.28
C GLU A 125 34.24 2.11 15.82
N ASN A 126 33.94 1.28 14.82
CA ASN A 126 34.83 0.31 14.23
C ASN A 126 34.76 0.32 12.69
N PRO A 127 35.57 1.13 11.99
CA PRO A 127 35.55 1.19 10.52
C PRO A 127 35.86 -0.14 9.82
N VAL A 128 36.65 -1.01 10.45
CA VAL A 128 37.02 -2.32 9.86
C VAL A 128 35.81 -3.27 9.86
N ALA A 129 35.10 -3.34 10.97
CA ALA A 129 33.87 -4.13 11.05
C ALA A 129 32.81 -3.59 10.09
N ALA A 130 32.56 -2.27 10.08
CA ALA A 130 31.63 -1.62 9.18
C ALA A 130 31.97 -1.86 7.70
N LYS A 131 33.25 -1.82 7.31
CA LYS A 131 33.69 -2.15 5.94
C LYS A 131 33.31 -3.57 5.56
N LYS A 132 33.50 -4.54 6.47
CA LYS A 132 33.14 -5.94 6.22
C LYS A 132 31.63 -6.14 6.07
N GLU A 133 30.81 -5.43 6.84
CA GLU A 133 29.34 -5.50 6.73
C GLU A 133 28.85 -4.85 5.43
N LEU A 134 29.31 -3.62 5.14
CA LEU A 134 28.95 -2.91 3.91
C LEU A 134 29.41 -3.65 2.65
N SER A 135 30.52 -4.40 2.71
CA SER A 135 31.01 -5.21 1.59
C SER A 135 30.10 -6.39 1.22
N GLN A 136 29.12 -6.75 2.07
CA GLN A 136 28.11 -7.76 1.74
C GLN A 136 26.96 -7.20 0.87
N LEU A 137 26.87 -5.88 0.73
CA LEU A 137 25.86 -5.24 -0.09
C LEU A 137 26.29 -5.26 -1.56
N PRO A 138 25.47 -5.79 -2.48
CA PRO A 138 25.89 -6.11 -3.85
C PRO A 138 26.21 -4.88 -4.71
N PHE A 139 25.71 -3.70 -4.33
CA PHE A 139 25.84 -2.47 -5.09
C PHE A 139 27.10 -1.64 -4.76
N PHE A 140 27.90 -1.99 -3.76
CA PHE A 140 29.16 -1.29 -3.53
C PHE A 140 30.26 -1.78 -4.47
N TRP A 141 30.74 -0.88 -5.32
CA TRP A 141 31.92 -1.14 -6.16
C TRP A 141 33.23 -0.97 -5.38
N TYR A 142 33.28 0.05 -4.52
CA TYR A 142 34.47 0.35 -3.71
C TYR A 142 34.07 0.75 -2.29
N ILE A 143 34.83 0.28 -1.31
CA ILE A 143 34.74 0.77 0.08
C ILE A 143 36.15 0.90 0.63
N GLY A 144 36.52 2.09 1.10
CA GLY A 144 37.85 2.35 1.70
C GLY A 144 37.78 3.31 2.86
N LEU A 145 38.87 3.36 3.63
CA LEU A 145 39.02 4.31 4.74
C LEU A 145 38.97 5.75 4.23
N SER A 146 38.27 6.61 4.94
CA SER A 146 38.28 8.05 4.70
C SER A 146 39.68 8.62 4.95
N VAL A 147 39.98 9.78 4.37
CA VAL A 147 41.32 10.42 4.54
C VAL A 147 41.66 10.64 6.00
N GLY A 148 40.69 10.82 6.88
CA GLY A 148 40.85 10.96 8.33
C GLY A 148 41.09 9.64 9.07
N GLY A 149 40.88 8.48 8.45
CA GLY A 149 41.10 7.15 9.02
C GLY A 149 40.03 6.71 10.05
N LYS A 150 39.04 7.55 10.39
CA LYS A 150 37.98 7.26 11.39
C LYS A 150 36.63 7.00 10.80
N GLY A 151 36.50 7.01 9.50
CA GLY A 151 35.27 6.74 8.75
C GLY A 151 35.61 5.98 7.48
N LEU A 152 34.58 5.65 6.72
CA LEU A 152 34.66 5.00 5.42
C LEU A 152 34.13 5.90 4.33
N PHE A 153 34.48 5.59 3.09
CA PHE A 153 33.70 6.04 1.95
C PHE A 153 33.43 4.88 0.99
N GLY A 154 32.27 4.90 0.39
CA GLY A 154 31.86 3.92 -0.60
C GLY A 154 31.53 4.58 -1.93
N ILE A 155 31.67 3.83 -3.03
CA ILE A 155 31.30 4.23 -4.38
C ILE A 155 30.29 3.21 -4.89
N VAL A 156 29.14 3.72 -5.35
CA VAL A 156 28.00 2.94 -5.85
C VAL A 156 27.68 3.38 -7.27
N PRO A 157 27.66 2.49 -8.27
CA PRO A 157 27.18 2.81 -9.61
C PRO A 157 25.66 2.90 -9.63
N LEU A 158 25.13 3.92 -10.33
CA LEU A 158 23.72 4.22 -10.41
C LEU A 158 23.12 3.80 -11.76
N GLY A 159 21.88 3.39 -11.76
CA GLY A 159 21.11 3.03 -12.97
C GLY A 159 20.50 4.23 -13.70
N THR A 160 21.09 5.43 -13.59
CA THR A 160 20.65 6.64 -14.29
C THR A 160 21.83 7.34 -14.97
N ASP A 161 21.59 7.99 -16.09
CA ASP A 161 22.49 8.89 -16.80
C ASP A 161 22.09 10.38 -16.68
N ASP A 162 21.02 10.69 -15.96
CA ASP A 162 20.56 12.05 -15.67
C ASP A 162 21.10 12.55 -14.32
N HIS A 163 21.90 13.61 -14.35
CA HIS A 163 22.46 14.24 -13.15
C HIS A 163 21.39 14.89 -12.24
N ASN A 164 20.20 15.22 -12.78
CA ASN A 164 19.09 15.77 -12.00
C ASN A 164 18.52 14.72 -11.03
N GLU A 165 18.62 13.45 -11.38
CA GLU A 165 18.18 12.34 -10.53
C GLU A 165 19.18 12.00 -9.42
N HIS A 166 20.42 12.55 -9.46
CA HIS A 166 21.47 12.23 -8.48
C HIS A 166 21.01 12.35 -7.03
N LYS A 167 20.25 13.39 -6.72
CA LYS A 167 19.71 13.63 -5.36
C LYS A 167 18.63 12.61 -4.98
N VAL A 168 17.83 12.16 -5.93
CA VAL A 168 16.79 11.14 -5.71
C VAL A 168 17.44 9.80 -5.40
N TYR A 169 18.44 9.41 -6.19
CA TYR A 169 19.27 8.22 -5.95
C TYR A 169 20.01 8.28 -4.62
N PHE A 170 20.55 9.44 -4.24
CA PHE A 170 21.15 9.63 -2.92
C PHE A 170 20.16 9.38 -1.79
N ASN A 171 18.95 9.91 -1.90
CA ASN A 171 17.93 9.73 -0.87
C ASN A 171 17.50 8.25 -0.75
N ALA A 172 17.39 7.54 -1.87
CA ALA A 172 17.09 6.11 -1.90
C ALA A 172 18.23 5.28 -1.25
N LEU A 173 19.49 5.49 -1.65
CA LEU A 173 20.66 4.84 -1.05
C LEU A 173 20.78 5.12 0.45
N ARG A 174 20.50 6.36 0.87
CA ARG A 174 20.52 6.72 2.29
C ARG A 174 19.43 5.97 3.06
N LYS A 175 18.21 5.86 2.51
CA LYS A 175 17.14 5.07 3.13
C LYS A 175 17.54 3.61 3.31
N GLU A 176 18.14 3.01 2.28
CA GLU A 176 18.65 1.62 2.35
C GLU A 176 19.71 1.45 3.42
N LEU A 177 20.70 2.33 3.46
CA LEU A 177 21.81 2.24 4.41
C LEU A 177 21.40 2.55 5.85
N ASP A 178 20.43 3.44 6.04
CA ASP A 178 19.80 3.70 7.35
C ASP A 178 19.15 2.44 7.93
N LEU A 179 18.62 1.51 7.10
CA LEU A 179 18.06 0.23 7.54
C LEU A 179 19.14 -0.69 8.16
N PHE A 180 20.39 -0.57 7.69
CA PHE A 180 21.53 -1.29 8.24
C PHE A 180 22.24 -0.53 9.38
N GLY A 181 21.68 0.61 9.80
CA GLY A 181 22.21 1.43 10.89
C GLY A 181 23.38 2.33 10.49
N TYR A 182 23.61 2.55 9.19
CA TYR A 182 24.69 3.41 8.68
C TYR A 182 24.16 4.79 8.29
N GLU A 183 24.62 5.82 8.99
CA GLU A 183 24.31 7.22 8.68
C GLU A 183 25.27 7.75 7.61
N VAL A 184 24.74 8.23 6.48
CA VAL A 184 25.51 8.80 5.37
C VAL A 184 25.54 10.32 5.46
N ASP A 185 26.70 10.97 5.21
CA ASP A 185 26.81 12.43 5.17
C ASP A 185 25.90 13.02 4.08
N LYS A 186 24.97 13.88 4.50
CA LYS A 186 23.98 14.52 3.62
C LYS A 186 24.59 15.34 2.48
N ALA A 187 25.81 15.83 2.64
CA ALA A 187 26.50 16.58 1.60
C ALA A 187 26.89 15.71 0.39
N CYS A 188 26.78 14.38 0.48
CA CYS A 188 27.01 13.46 -0.64
C CYS A 188 25.91 13.53 -1.72
N CYS A 189 24.78 14.21 -1.46
CA CYS A 189 23.75 14.48 -2.46
C CYS A 189 24.14 15.49 -3.54
N ASP A 190 25.27 16.20 -3.35
CA ASP A 190 25.75 17.21 -4.30
C ASP A 190 26.70 16.57 -5.33
N VAL A 191 26.26 16.57 -6.60
CA VAL A 191 27.02 16.05 -7.74
C VAL A 191 28.39 16.71 -7.91
N THR A 192 28.58 17.94 -7.39
CA THR A 192 29.84 18.70 -7.45
C THR A 192 30.81 18.41 -6.29
N ARG A 193 30.43 17.49 -5.38
CA ARG A 193 31.19 17.20 -4.17
C ARG A 193 32.61 16.72 -4.48
N LEU A 194 33.59 17.31 -3.78
CA LEU A 194 34.96 16.92 -3.87
C LEU A 194 35.30 15.78 -2.91
N ARG A 195 35.97 14.78 -3.44
CA ARG A 195 36.59 13.71 -2.67
C ARG A 195 38.08 13.92 -2.60
N VAL A 196 38.64 14.06 -1.39
CA VAL A 196 40.09 14.09 -1.16
C VAL A 196 40.64 12.68 -1.27
N VAL A 197 41.79 12.52 -1.91
CA VAL A 197 42.48 11.23 -2.02
C VAL A 197 42.71 10.60 -0.64
N SER A 198 42.51 9.30 -0.54
CA SER A 198 42.70 8.52 0.68
C SER A 198 43.55 7.27 0.41
N TYR A 199 44.14 6.68 1.46
CA TYR A 199 44.88 5.46 1.40
C TYR A 199 44.29 4.40 2.33
N ASP A 200 43.99 3.24 1.76
CA ASP A 200 43.55 2.04 2.49
C ASP A 200 44.14 0.81 1.78
N PRO A 201 45.16 0.12 2.38
CA PRO A 201 45.74 -1.07 1.75
C PRO A 201 44.78 -2.24 1.65
N ASP A 202 43.73 -2.28 2.51
CA ASP A 202 42.72 -3.31 2.58
C ASP A 202 41.36 -2.81 2.02
N ALA A 203 41.40 -1.87 1.06
CA ALA A 203 40.17 -1.37 0.44
C ALA A 203 39.42 -2.51 -0.29
N TYR A 204 38.09 -2.53 -0.12
CA TYR A 204 37.23 -3.48 -0.81
C TYR A 204 36.96 -3.03 -2.23
N PHE A 205 37.06 -3.95 -3.18
CA PHE A 205 36.69 -3.78 -4.58
C PHE A 205 35.81 -4.94 -5.01
N ASN A 206 34.70 -4.62 -5.68
CA ASN A 206 33.77 -5.60 -6.26
C ASN A 206 33.66 -5.37 -7.78
N GLU A 207 34.36 -6.16 -8.57
CA GLU A 207 34.33 -6.09 -10.04
C GLU A 207 32.97 -6.54 -10.63
N ASN A 208 32.17 -7.27 -9.85
CA ASN A 208 30.86 -7.75 -10.21
C ASN A 208 29.74 -7.02 -9.43
N CYS A 209 29.96 -5.75 -9.07
CA CYS A 209 28.94 -5.00 -8.37
C CYS A 209 27.71 -4.78 -9.27
N GLU A 210 26.57 -4.62 -8.64
CA GLU A 210 25.29 -4.43 -9.29
C GLU A 210 24.97 -2.92 -9.36
N LEU A 211 24.28 -2.49 -10.42
CA LEU A 211 23.81 -1.11 -10.50
C LEU A 211 22.70 -0.89 -9.46
N PHE A 212 22.80 0.19 -8.72
CA PHE A 212 21.70 0.62 -7.86
C PHE A 212 20.65 1.33 -8.72
N CYS A 213 19.47 0.70 -8.85
CA CYS A 213 18.32 1.24 -9.60
C CYS A 213 17.18 1.56 -8.63
N ILE A 214 16.42 2.59 -8.94
CA ILE A 214 15.16 2.94 -8.26
C ILE A 214 14.02 2.68 -9.21
N ASP A 215 12.95 2.02 -8.73
CA ASP A 215 11.87 1.54 -9.61
C ASP A 215 10.96 2.65 -10.14
N GLU A 216 10.91 3.86 -9.56
CA GLU A 216 10.24 5.05 -10.10
C GLU A 216 10.68 6.34 -9.37
N LEU A 217 10.75 7.44 -10.13
CA LEU A 217 10.99 8.79 -9.60
C LEU A 217 9.77 9.28 -8.82
N GLU A 218 9.85 9.42 -7.51
CA GLU A 218 8.86 10.15 -6.72
C GLU A 218 9.02 11.66 -6.99
N GLU A 219 8.16 12.23 -7.84
CA GLU A 219 8.05 13.68 -8.00
C GLU A 219 7.48 14.32 -6.72
N ASP A 220 8.14 15.36 -6.25
CA ASP A 220 7.82 16.12 -5.04
C ASP A 220 6.78 17.20 -5.40
N ASP A 221 5.49 16.83 -5.46
CA ASP A 221 4.41 17.79 -5.69
C ASP A 221 3.86 18.33 -4.37
N GLY A 222 4.27 19.54 -4.05
CA GLY A 222 3.69 20.33 -2.96
C GLY A 222 2.36 20.93 -3.33
N GLU A 223 1.27 20.48 -2.71
CA GLU A 223 0.05 21.30 -2.54
C GLU A 223 -0.57 21.11 -1.16
N VAL A 224 -0.87 22.28 -0.57
CA VAL A 224 -1.44 22.47 0.75
C VAL A 224 -2.96 22.48 0.66
N TYR A 225 -3.65 21.61 1.37
CA TYR A 225 -5.05 21.84 1.74
C TYR A 225 -5.26 21.66 3.24
N SER A 226 -5.74 22.72 3.83
CA SER A 226 -6.17 22.80 5.22
C SER A 226 -7.62 22.35 5.35
N SER A 227 -7.90 21.37 6.20
CA SER A 227 -9.22 21.21 6.81
C SER A 227 -9.05 20.81 8.27
N GLY A 228 -9.64 21.63 9.14
CA GLY A 228 -9.59 21.47 10.58
C GLY A 228 -10.47 20.32 11.06
N PRO A 229 -10.24 19.83 12.28
CA PRO A 229 -10.98 18.71 12.85
C PRO A 229 -12.39 19.15 13.25
N VAL A 230 -13.38 18.32 12.87
CA VAL A 230 -14.75 18.41 13.37
C VAL A 230 -14.75 17.96 14.84
N PRO A 231 -15.28 18.73 15.80
CA PRO A 231 -15.30 18.30 17.19
C PRO A 231 -16.33 17.18 17.41
N GLU A 232 -15.87 16.05 17.93
CA GLU A 232 -16.74 15.02 18.49
C GLU A 232 -17.66 15.61 19.58
N ARG A 233 -18.95 15.32 19.51
CA ARG A 233 -19.89 15.75 20.55
C ARG A 233 -19.58 15.05 21.86
N ALA A 234 -19.50 15.80 22.96
CA ALA A 234 -19.14 15.32 24.30
C ALA A 234 -20.01 14.12 24.79
N GLN A 235 -21.27 14.04 24.36
CA GLN A 235 -22.18 12.95 24.67
C GLN A 235 -21.79 11.60 24.08
N ASP A 236 -21.17 11.57 22.90
CA ASP A 236 -20.76 10.31 22.22
C ASP A 236 -19.55 9.68 22.91
N ARG A 237 -18.64 10.52 23.40
CA ARG A 237 -17.40 10.12 24.08
C ARG A 237 -17.66 9.48 25.43
N SER A 238 -18.56 10.02 26.21
CA SER A 238 -18.95 9.49 27.53
C SER A 238 -19.62 8.11 27.39
N SER A 239 -20.50 7.94 26.41
CA SER A 239 -21.19 6.67 26.15
C SER A 239 -20.21 5.54 25.77
N ARG A 240 -19.14 5.87 25.04
CA ARG A 240 -18.11 4.88 24.66
C ARG A 240 -17.22 4.47 25.83
N ILE A 241 -16.82 5.40 26.70
CA ILE A 241 -16.04 5.10 27.91
C ILE A 241 -16.86 4.17 28.82
N GLU A 242 -18.13 4.47 29.02
CA GLU A 242 -19.06 3.67 29.84
C GLU A 242 -19.11 2.19 29.40
N LEU A 243 -19.16 1.92 28.09
CA LEU A 243 -19.19 0.54 27.56
C LEU A 243 -17.95 -0.27 27.96
N TYR A 244 -16.76 0.34 27.88
CA TYR A 244 -15.52 -0.32 28.28
C TYR A 244 -15.40 -0.49 29.79
N VAL A 245 -15.90 0.46 30.58
CA VAL A 245 -15.95 0.36 32.05
C VAL A 245 -16.90 -0.75 32.48
N LEU A 246 -18.10 -0.86 31.90
CA LEU A 246 -19.04 -1.95 32.15
C LEU A 246 -18.43 -3.32 31.81
N GLU A 247 -17.69 -3.42 30.73
CA GLU A 247 -17.01 -4.66 30.37
C GLU A 247 -15.86 -4.98 31.35
N TRP A 248 -15.15 -3.98 31.84
CA TRP A 248 -14.14 -4.15 32.88
C TRP A 248 -14.76 -4.69 34.17
N GLU A 249 -15.88 -4.12 34.61
CA GLU A 249 -16.65 -4.59 35.73
C GLU A 249 -17.15 -6.03 35.55
N LYS A 250 -17.69 -6.36 34.38
CA LYS A 250 -18.17 -7.72 34.05
C LYS A 250 -17.07 -8.77 34.14
N ARG A 251 -15.85 -8.44 33.70
CA ARG A 251 -14.70 -9.36 33.65
C ARG A 251 -13.90 -9.39 34.95
N HIS A 252 -14.09 -8.44 35.85
CA HIS A 252 -13.38 -8.33 37.14
C HIS A 252 -11.85 -8.34 36.97
N VAL A 253 -11.32 -7.63 35.94
CA VAL A 253 -9.90 -7.66 35.64
C VAL A 253 -9.12 -6.81 36.65
N PRO A 254 -8.13 -7.39 37.39
CA PRO A 254 -7.32 -6.62 38.34
C PRO A 254 -6.36 -5.67 37.60
N LEU A 255 -6.31 -4.42 38.06
CA LEU A 255 -5.37 -3.40 37.58
C LEU A 255 -4.30 -3.16 38.65
N ASP A 256 -3.44 -4.15 38.87
CA ASP A 256 -2.45 -4.16 39.94
C ASP A 256 -1.10 -3.54 39.59
N ASP A 257 -0.79 -3.38 38.28
CA ASP A 257 0.39 -2.67 37.85
C ASP A 257 0.21 -1.17 38.04
N TYR A 258 1.12 -0.57 38.81
CA TYR A 258 1.02 0.85 39.16
C TYR A 258 1.14 1.79 37.98
N GLN A 259 1.98 1.46 36.98
CA GLN A 259 2.17 2.30 35.79
C GLN A 259 0.93 2.25 34.88
N ASP A 260 0.32 1.09 34.75
CA ASP A 260 -0.91 0.90 33.99
C ASP A 260 -2.09 1.59 34.67
N TRP A 261 -2.20 1.47 35.99
CA TRP A 261 -3.19 2.17 36.77
C TRP A 261 -3.06 3.70 36.65
N MET A 262 -1.84 4.23 36.74
CA MET A 262 -1.56 5.64 36.49
C MET A 262 -1.95 6.06 35.07
N THR A 263 -1.62 5.24 34.06
CA THR A 263 -1.93 5.50 32.65
C THR A 263 -3.43 5.57 32.41
N VAL A 264 -4.19 4.61 32.95
CA VAL A 264 -5.65 4.58 32.89
C VAL A 264 -6.26 5.80 33.56
N GLY A 265 -5.78 6.14 34.77
CA GLY A 265 -6.26 7.31 35.53
C GLY A 265 -6.01 8.63 34.81
N MET A 266 -4.79 8.84 34.29
CA MET A 266 -4.46 10.06 33.50
C MET A 266 -5.26 10.12 32.20
N ALA A 267 -5.47 9.00 31.52
CA ALA A 267 -6.25 8.95 30.30
C ALA A 267 -7.72 9.32 30.54
N LEU A 268 -8.34 8.80 31.59
CA LEU A 268 -9.70 9.15 31.99
C LEU A 268 -9.79 10.62 32.44
N ALA A 269 -8.84 11.10 33.24
CA ALA A 269 -8.78 12.51 33.65
C ALA A 269 -8.62 13.47 32.47
N SER A 270 -7.99 13.03 31.37
CA SER A 270 -7.89 13.81 30.14
C SER A 270 -9.23 14.02 29.41
N ALA A 271 -10.22 13.19 29.70
CA ALA A 271 -11.57 13.31 29.18
C ALA A 271 -12.47 14.21 30.03
N GLY A 272 -12.11 14.46 31.30
CA GLY A 272 -12.78 15.40 32.18
C GLY A 272 -13.06 14.84 33.59
N GLU A 273 -13.54 15.72 34.49
CA GLU A 273 -13.89 15.39 35.86
C GLU A 273 -14.99 14.30 35.94
N GLU A 274 -15.88 14.28 34.99
CA GLU A 274 -16.98 13.31 34.86
C GLU A 274 -16.46 11.86 34.76
N CYS A 275 -15.20 11.65 34.40
CA CYS A 275 -14.60 10.31 34.29
C CYS A 275 -13.99 9.80 35.61
N ARG A 276 -14.06 10.56 36.71
CA ARG A 276 -13.56 10.17 38.03
C ARG A 276 -14.22 8.87 38.52
N GLU A 277 -15.54 8.79 38.41
CA GLU A 277 -16.28 7.63 38.82
C GLU A 277 -15.90 6.38 38.00
N TYR A 278 -15.62 6.55 36.73
CA TYR A 278 -15.12 5.48 35.87
C TYR A 278 -13.77 4.94 36.35
N PHE A 279 -12.89 5.81 36.81
CA PHE A 279 -11.60 5.41 37.35
C PHE A 279 -11.75 4.62 38.67
N HIS A 280 -12.67 5.03 39.52
CA HIS A 280 -12.99 4.25 40.77
C HIS A 280 -13.55 2.87 40.43
N ARG A 281 -14.50 2.78 39.48
CA ARG A 281 -15.14 1.54 39.07
C ARG A 281 -14.15 0.53 38.51
N ILE A 282 -13.11 0.98 37.82
CA ILE A 282 -12.03 0.12 37.35
C ILE A 282 -11.05 -0.22 38.46
N SER A 283 -10.66 0.76 39.29
CA SER A 283 -9.65 0.61 40.34
C SER A 283 -10.09 -0.33 41.44
N VAL A 284 -11.40 -0.48 41.67
CA VAL A 284 -11.94 -1.35 42.75
C VAL A 284 -11.51 -2.82 42.61
N PHE A 285 -11.14 -3.26 41.40
CA PHE A 285 -10.64 -4.62 41.14
C PHE A 285 -9.16 -4.81 41.48
N SER A 286 -8.43 -3.72 41.77
CA SER A 286 -7.04 -3.81 42.24
C SER A 286 -6.99 -4.18 43.74
N SER A 287 -6.08 -5.06 44.08
CA SER A 287 -5.81 -5.45 45.47
C SER A 287 -5.31 -4.29 46.35
N LYS A 288 -4.88 -3.19 45.74
CA LYS A 288 -4.32 -1.98 46.35
C LYS A 288 -5.28 -0.80 46.34
N TYR A 289 -6.55 -1.00 45.99
CA TYR A 289 -7.50 0.07 45.87
C TYR A 289 -7.76 0.75 47.20
N ASP A 290 -7.59 2.07 47.24
CA ASP A 290 -7.99 2.97 48.30
C ASP A 290 -8.70 4.17 47.72
N ARG A 291 -9.91 4.46 48.20
CA ARG A 291 -10.76 5.49 47.60
C ARG A 291 -10.16 6.88 47.73
N GLU A 292 -9.66 7.21 48.94
CA GLU A 292 -9.12 8.54 49.22
C GLU A 292 -7.80 8.80 48.46
N ASP A 293 -6.97 7.77 48.32
CA ASP A 293 -5.73 7.87 47.50
C ASP A 293 -6.05 7.97 46.02
N THR A 294 -7.04 7.22 45.53
CA THR A 294 -7.52 7.28 44.14
C THR A 294 -8.05 8.66 43.81
N ASP A 295 -8.88 9.28 44.65
CA ASP A 295 -9.38 10.66 44.52
C ASP A 295 -8.23 11.68 44.48
N ARG A 296 -7.32 11.59 45.42
CA ARG A 296 -6.16 12.48 45.51
C ARG A 296 -5.27 12.39 44.23
N LYS A 297 -5.09 11.19 43.73
CA LYS A 297 -4.33 10.94 42.49
C LYS A 297 -5.05 11.49 41.26
N PHE A 298 -6.38 11.28 41.21
CA PHE A 298 -7.17 11.81 40.09
C PHE A 298 -7.17 13.34 40.05
N ASP A 299 -7.22 14.03 41.20
CA ASP A 299 -7.04 15.48 41.31
C ASP A 299 -5.68 15.93 40.76
N GLY A 300 -4.62 15.19 41.08
CA GLY A 300 -3.29 15.42 40.52
C GLY A 300 -3.24 15.20 38.99
N PHE A 301 -3.98 14.22 38.47
CA PHE A 301 -4.07 13.95 37.05
C PHE A 301 -4.81 15.07 36.32
N LEU A 302 -5.93 15.58 36.83
CA LEU A 302 -6.66 16.69 36.24
C LEU A 302 -5.81 17.97 36.11
N GLN A 303 -4.92 18.22 37.05
CA GLN A 303 -4.01 19.37 37.04
C GLN A 303 -2.85 19.20 36.06
N ASN A 304 -2.45 17.93 35.76
CA ASN A 304 -1.26 17.57 34.99
C ASN A 304 -1.55 16.81 33.67
N THR A 305 -2.78 16.87 33.17
CA THR A 305 -3.25 16.12 31.97
C THR A 305 -2.61 16.50 30.65
N ARG A 306 -1.46 17.15 30.63
CA ARG A 306 -0.82 17.57 29.39
C ARG A 306 -0.20 16.42 28.58
N SER A 307 -0.11 15.22 29.13
CA SER A 307 0.70 14.14 28.55
C SER A 307 -0.03 12.88 28.07
N ILE A 308 -1.18 12.52 28.61
CA ILE A 308 -1.93 11.30 28.25
C ILE A 308 -3.36 11.66 27.84
N ARG A 309 -3.88 11.04 26.77
CA ARG A 309 -5.24 11.26 26.27
C ARG A 309 -6.08 10.00 26.38
N ILE A 310 -7.40 10.15 26.24
CA ILE A 310 -8.38 9.06 26.37
C ILE A 310 -8.09 7.84 25.48
N GLY A 311 -7.38 8.02 24.36
CA GLY A 311 -6.91 6.90 23.52
C GLY A 311 -6.06 5.87 24.27
N SER A 312 -5.28 6.30 25.28
CA SER A 312 -4.47 5.40 26.10
C SER A 312 -5.33 4.52 27.01
N PHE A 313 -6.50 4.98 27.44
CA PHE A 313 -7.48 4.17 28.14
C PHE A 313 -7.97 2.99 27.30
N PHE A 314 -8.44 3.27 26.08
CA PHE A 314 -8.90 2.21 25.17
C PHE A 314 -7.78 1.24 24.80
N TYR A 315 -6.55 1.74 24.61
CA TYR A 315 -5.39 0.86 24.40
C TYR A 315 -5.16 -0.09 25.57
N LYS A 316 -5.19 0.41 26.83
CA LYS A 316 -5.05 -0.44 28.02
C LYS A 316 -6.21 -1.43 28.15
N CYS A 317 -7.43 -1.02 27.85
CA CYS A 317 -8.56 -1.95 27.79
C CYS A 317 -8.28 -3.13 26.85
N HIS A 318 -7.76 -2.86 25.64
CA HIS A 318 -7.39 -3.89 24.67
C HIS A 318 -6.23 -4.79 25.19
N GLU A 319 -5.20 -4.21 25.80
CA GLU A 319 -4.07 -4.95 26.37
C GLU A 319 -4.50 -5.91 27.47
N TYR A 320 -5.47 -5.49 28.30
CA TYR A 320 -6.08 -6.32 29.35
C TYR A 320 -7.21 -7.23 28.84
N GLY A 321 -7.46 -7.27 27.51
CA GLY A 321 -8.53 -8.06 26.92
C GLY A 321 -9.94 -7.58 27.25
N VAL A 322 -10.09 -6.36 27.79
CA VAL A 322 -11.38 -5.75 28.14
C VAL A 322 -11.95 -5.07 26.91
N ILE A 323 -12.66 -5.84 26.13
CA ILE A 323 -13.32 -5.34 24.91
C ILE A 323 -14.82 -5.66 25.09
N PRO A 324 -15.69 -4.62 25.07
CA PRO A 324 -17.12 -4.84 25.20
C PRO A 324 -17.68 -5.72 24.08
N ASP A 325 -18.56 -6.68 24.41
CA ASP A 325 -19.25 -7.54 23.42
C ASP A 325 -20.10 -6.71 22.41
N SER A 326 -20.49 -5.50 22.81
CA SER A 326 -21.20 -4.52 21.97
C SER A 326 -20.28 -3.79 20.98
N VAL A 327 -18.95 -3.82 21.21
CA VAL A 327 -17.97 -3.44 20.19
C VAL A 327 -17.68 -4.72 19.40
N PRO A 328 -18.18 -4.86 18.18
CA PRO A 328 -18.02 -6.10 17.44
C PRO A 328 -16.55 -6.45 17.30
N HIS A 329 -16.13 -7.54 17.91
CA HIS A 329 -14.80 -8.09 17.72
C HIS A 329 -14.84 -8.87 16.40
N TYR A 330 -14.75 -8.16 15.30
CA TYR A 330 -14.65 -8.78 13.98
C TYR A 330 -13.21 -9.32 13.82
N GLU A 331 -12.98 -10.52 14.33
CA GLU A 331 -11.87 -11.32 13.84
C GLU A 331 -12.19 -11.75 12.41
N ALA A 332 -11.21 -11.71 11.52
CA ALA A 332 -11.33 -12.24 10.19
C ALA A 332 -11.47 -13.77 10.29
N VAL A 333 -12.70 -14.24 10.48
CA VAL A 333 -13.04 -15.65 10.34
C VAL A 333 -12.92 -16.00 8.86
N GLY A 334 -12.53 -17.23 8.51
CA GLY A 334 -12.45 -17.66 7.11
C GLY A 334 -13.78 -17.47 6.35
N PHE A 335 -13.72 -17.45 5.02
CA PHE A 335 -14.90 -17.26 4.18
C PHE A 335 -15.99 -18.30 4.50
N PRO A 336 -17.26 -17.89 4.75
CA PRO A 336 -18.35 -18.79 5.13
C PRO A 336 -18.85 -19.59 3.90
N VAL A 337 -18.17 -20.67 3.56
CA VAL A 337 -18.48 -21.48 2.35
C VAL A 337 -19.88 -22.06 2.36
N GLU A 338 -20.44 -22.32 3.54
CA GLU A 338 -21.79 -22.86 3.76
C GLU A 338 -22.92 -21.98 3.21
N VAL A 339 -22.67 -20.69 2.99
CA VAL A 339 -23.67 -19.76 2.41
C VAL A 339 -23.88 -20.02 0.92
N LEU A 340 -22.91 -20.60 0.24
CA LEU A 340 -22.95 -20.90 -1.18
C LEU A 340 -23.89 -22.09 -1.48
N PRO A 341 -24.45 -22.20 -2.70
CA PRO A 341 -25.14 -23.40 -3.16
C PRO A 341 -24.26 -24.65 -3.11
N LYS A 342 -24.85 -25.82 -2.89
CA LYS A 342 -24.11 -27.08 -2.70
C LYS A 342 -23.13 -27.42 -3.84
N ALA A 343 -23.54 -27.18 -5.08
CA ALA A 343 -22.68 -27.40 -6.23
C ALA A 343 -21.42 -26.49 -6.20
N VAL A 344 -21.58 -25.22 -5.79
CA VAL A 344 -20.46 -24.27 -5.67
C VAL A 344 -19.57 -24.60 -4.48
N GLN A 345 -20.14 -25.01 -3.33
CA GLN A 345 -19.37 -25.51 -2.19
C GLN A 345 -18.43 -26.67 -2.64
N ARG A 346 -18.94 -27.61 -3.43
CA ARG A 346 -18.14 -28.71 -3.96
C ARG A 346 -17.01 -28.21 -4.83
N ILE A 347 -17.28 -27.28 -5.76
CA ILE A 347 -16.23 -26.66 -6.60
C ILE A 347 -15.14 -26.02 -5.73
N VAL A 348 -15.50 -25.27 -4.68
CA VAL A 348 -14.54 -24.66 -3.76
C VAL A 348 -13.67 -25.71 -3.08
N PHE A 349 -14.26 -26.78 -2.54
CA PHE A 349 -13.52 -27.83 -1.84
C PHE A 349 -12.66 -28.69 -2.81
N ASP A 350 -13.15 -28.99 -4.00
CA ASP A 350 -12.39 -29.75 -5.00
C ASP A 350 -11.17 -28.94 -5.49
N THR A 351 -11.36 -27.66 -5.82
CA THR A 351 -10.24 -26.77 -6.22
C THR A 351 -9.24 -26.56 -5.09
N HIS A 352 -9.71 -26.41 -3.84
CA HIS A 352 -8.84 -26.38 -2.68
C HIS A 352 -8.03 -27.67 -2.50
N SER A 353 -8.70 -28.82 -2.63
CA SER A 353 -8.08 -30.13 -2.40
C SER A 353 -7.12 -30.54 -3.48
N PHE A 354 -7.42 -30.26 -4.75
CA PHE A 354 -6.63 -30.72 -5.90
C PHE A 354 -5.66 -29.66 -6.46
N GLN A 355 -6.02 -28.37 -6.41
CA GLN A 355 -5.22 -27.29 -6.99
C GLN A 355 -4.57 -26.37 -5.96
N ASN A 356 -4.71 -26.63 -4.66
CA ASN A 356 -4.26 -25.76 -3.56
C ASN A 356 -4.82 -24.33 -3.64
N PHE A 357 -6.05 -24.17 -4.16
CA PHE A 357 -6.65 -22.85 -4.14
C PHE A 357 -7.07 -22.49 -2.72
N PRO A 358 -6.61 -21.36 -2.17
CA PRO A 358 -7.09 -20.89 -0.89
C PRO A 358 -8.60 -20.61 -0.95
N ILE A 359 -9.34 -21.12 0.05
CA ILE A 359 -10.80 -20.96 0.10
C ILE A 359 -11.18 -19.48 0.05
N ASP A 360 -10.48 -18.65 0.81
CA ASP A 360 -10.69 -17.19 0.86
C ASP A 360 -10.33 -16.45 -0.45
N TYR A 361 -9.72 -17.11 -1.42
CA TYR A 361 -9.49 -16.56 -2.75
C TYR A 361 -10.53 -17.07 -3.74
N ILE A 362 -10.72 -18.39 -3.81
CA ILE A 362 -11.60 -18.96 -4.82
C ILE A 362 -13.08 -18.69 -4.54
N ALA A 363 -13.56 -18.83 -3.29
CA ALA A 363 -14.99 -18.68 -3.00
C ALA A 363 -15.51 -17.25 -3.26
N PRO A 364 -14.86 -16.15 -2.79
CA PRO A 364 -15.28 -14.80 -3.16
C PRO A 364 -15.13 -14.52 -4.66
N SER A 365 -14.15 -15.14 -5.36
CA SER A 365 -13.99 -14.99 -6.80
C SER A 365 -15.15 -15.60 -7.58
N LEU A 366 -15.61 -16.80 -7.19
CA LEU A 366 -16.81 -17.43 -7.79
C LEU A 366 -18.07 -16.57 -7.56
N LEU A 367 -18.27 -16.07 -6.35
CA LEU A 367 -19.38 -15.17 -6.04
C LEU A 367 -19.31 -13.88 -6.88
N PHE A 368 -18.11 -13.30 -7.02
CA PHE A 368 -17.88 -12.10 -7.84
C PHE A 368 -18.29 -12.35 -9.30
N VAL A 369 -17.84 -13.46 -9.90
CA VAL A 369 -18.11 -13.76 -11.31
C VAL A 369 -19.60 -14.01 -11.53
N ALA A 370 -20.29 -14.70 -10.62
CA ALA A 370 -21.73 -14.88 -10.70
C ALA A 370 -22.51 -13.55 -10.64
N CYS A 371 -22.09 -12.66 -9.73
CA CYS A 371 -22.65 -11.30 -9.64
C CYS A 371 -22.44 -10.52 -10.94
N ALA A 372 -21.23 -10.54 -11.48
CA ALA A 372 -20.87 -9.83 -12.72
C ALA A 372 -21.60 -10.42 -13.95
N ALA A 373 -21.73 -11.74 -14.05
CA ALA A 373 -22.47 -12.41 -15.11
C ALA A 373 -23.98 -12.07 -15.08
N CYS A 374 -24.56 -11.90 -13.90
CA CYS A 374 -25.92 -11.39 -13.74
C CYS A 374 -26.02 -9.94 -14.23
N GLY A 375 -25.15 -9.08 -13.77
CA GLY A 375 -25.08 -7.67 -14.20
C GLY A 375 -26.42 -6.94 -14.06
N ASN A 376 -26.80 -6.18 -15.09
CA ASN A 376 -28.06 -5.43 -15.16
C ASN A 376 -29.31 -6.31 -15.42
N SER A 377 -29.16 -7.65 -15.63
CA SER A 377 -30.32 -8.50 -15.96
C SER A 377 -31.29 -8.65 -14.80
N THR A 378 -30.80 -8.59 -13.56
CA THR A 378 -31.62 -8.74 -12.37
C THR A 378 -31.18 -7.77 -11.29
N VAL A 379 -32.14 -7.17 -10.59
CA VAL A 379 -31.88 -6.25 -9.46
C VAL A 379 -32.78 -6.68 -8.28
N VAL A 380 -32.37 -6.34 -7.08
CA VAL A 380 -33.16 -6.53 -5.87
C VAL A 380 -33.74 -5.20 -5.41
N GLN A 381 -35.05 -5.13 -5.22
CA GLN A 381 -35.75 -4.01 -4.60
C GLN A 381 -35.76 -4.21 -3.08
N ILE A 382 -34.98 -3.41 -2.36
CA ILE A 382 -34.92 -3.46 -0.90
C ILE A 382 -36.16 -2.79 -0.28
N ILE A 383 -36.44 -1.57 -0.71
CA ILE A 383 -37.68 -0.81 -0.41
C ILE A 383 -38.11 -0.03 -1.66
N ASN A 384 -39.29 0.58 -1.63
CA ASN A 384 -39.71 1.45 -2.73
C ASN A 384 -38.73 2.58 -2.95
N GLY A 385 -38.24 2.71 -4.18
CA GLY A 385 -37.24 3.71 -4.58
C GLY A 385 -35.79 3.31 -4.31
N TRP A 386 -35.53 2.16 -3.67
CA TRP A 386 -34.16 1.66 -3.47
C TRP A 386 -34.00 0.25 -4.04
N CYS A 387 -33.28 0.18 -5.16
CA CYS A 387 -32.85 -1.06 -5.81
C CYS A 387 -31.34 -1.17 -5.82
N GLU A 388 -30.81 -2.38 -5.61
CA GLU A 388 -29.39 -2.67 -5.75
C GLU A 388 -29.14 -3.67 -6.88
N LYS A 389 -28.00 -3.50 -7.55
CA LYS A 389 -27.47 -4.38 -8.60
C LYS A 389 -26.37 -5.26 -8.01
N PRO A 390 -26.06 -6.42 -8.59
CA PRO A 390 -25.00 -7.30 -8.09
C PRO A 390 -23.60 -6.81 -8.48
N LEU A 391 -23.29 -5.54 -8.21
CA LEU A 391 -22.04 -4.87 -8.56
C LEU A 391 -21.08 -4.89 -7.38
N LEU A 392 -19.86 -5.42 -7.60
CA LEU A 392 -18.86 -5.60 -6.56
C LEU A 392 -17.51 -4.94 -6.95
N TYR A 393 -16.85 -4.32 -5.97
CA TYR A 393 -15.43 -3.94 -6.05
C TYR A 393 -14.66 -4.83 -5.07
N LEU A 394 -14.05 -5.90 -5.59
CA LEU A 394 -13.41 -6.96 -4.79
C LEU A 394 -11.91 -6.98 -4.99
N ALA A 395 -11.19 -6.87 -3.88
CA ALA A 395 -9.74 -7.05 -3.81
C ALA A 395 -9.38 -8.31 -3.01
N ILE A 396 -8.63 -9.22 -3.62
CA ILE A 396 -8.06 -10.39 -2.94
C ILE A 396 -6.67 -10.04 -2.43
N VAL A 397 -6.52 -9.99 -1.11
CA VAL A 397 -5.26 -9.61 -0.45
C VAL A 397 -4.45 -10.85 -0.12
N GLY A 398 -3.24 -10.93 -0.65
CA GLY A 398 -2.36 -12.06 -0.38
C GLY A 398 -0.95 -11.88 -0.93
N ASP A 399 0.00 -12.60 -0.34
CA ASP A 399 1.42 -12.55 -0.73
C ASP A 399 1.67 -13.07 -2.14
N ARG A 400 2.85 -12.78 -2.68
CA ARG A 400 3.31 -13.32 -3.96
C ARG A 400 3.41 -14.84 -3.88
N GLY A 401 3.05 -15.53 -4.96
CA GLY A 401 3.17 -16.98 -5.03
C GLY A 401 2.14 -17.78 -4.21
N THR A 402 1.09 -17.13 -3.69
CA THR A 402 0.01 -17.79 -2.93
C THR A 402 -1.16 -18.25 -3.81
N ASN A 403 -0.94 -18.43 -5.10
CA ASN A 403 -1.90 -18.99 -6.07
C ASN A 403 -3.15 -18.12 -6.35
N LYS A 404 -3.03 -16.79 -6.26
CA LYS A 404 -4.13 -15.84 -6.54
C LYS A 404 -4.57 -15.93 -8.01
N THR A 405 -3.64 -15.75 -8.94
CA THR A 405 -3.89 -15.69 -10.40
C THR A 405 -4.64 -16.90 -10.91
N SER A 406 -4.24 -18.11 -10.49
CA SER A 406 -4.92 -19.36 -10.91
C SER A 406 -6.37 -19.43 -10.38
N CYS A 407 -6.64 -18.91 -9.17
CA CYS A 407 -8.02 -18.78 -8.67
C CYS A 407 -8.86 -17.84 -9.54
N PHE A 408 -8.26 -16.72 -9.98
CA PHE A 408 -8.94 -15.74 -10.81
C PHE A 408 -9.24 -16.29 -12.20
N GLU A 409 -8.26 -16.92 -12.84
CA GLU A 409 -8.39 -17.57 -14.14
C GLU A 409 -9.48 -18.66 -14.12
N PHE A 410 -9.49 -19.49 -13.08
CA PHE A 410 -10.54 -20.51 -12.92
C PHE A 410 -11.93 -19.88 -12.82
N ALA A 411 -12.09 -18.84 -11.96
CA ALA A 411 -13.37 -18.20 -11.76
C ALA A 411 -13.85 -17.45 -13.02
N LEU A 412 -12.95 -16.73 -13.71
CA LEU A 412 -13.25 -15.93 -14.90
C LEU A 412 -13.41 -16.76 -16.18
N ASN A 413 -12.94 -18.01 -16.20
CA ASN A 413 -12.88 -18.84 -17.41
C ASN A 413 -14.18 -18.84 -18.25
N PRO A 414 -15.40 -19.01 -17.67
CA PRO A 414 -16.62 -19.01 -18.48
C PRO A 414 -16.90 -17.69 -19.19
N VAL A 415 -16.51 -16.55 -18.59
CA VAL A 415 -16.68 -15.23 -19.19
C VAL A 415 -15.59 -14.98 -20.24
N MET A 416 -14.35 -15.44 -19.99
CA MET A 416 -13.24 -15.35 -20.95
C MET A 416 -13.58 -16.13 -22.23
N ARG A 417 -14.07 -17.37 -22.10
CA ARG A 417 -14.53 -18.17 -23.24
C ARG A 417 -15.60 -17.46 -24.08
N LYS A 418 -16.55 -16.80 -23.42
CA LYS A 418 -17.54 -16.00 -24.13
C LYS A 418 -16.91 -14.82 -24.88
N ASP A 419 -15.96 -14.13 -24.29
CA ASP A 419 -15.26 -13.01 -24.94
C ASP A 419 -14.42 -13.52 -26.13
N ASP A 420 -13.81 -14.72 -26.05
CA ASP A 420 -13.11 -15.35 -27.16
C ASP A 420 -14.07 -15.67 -28.34
N GLU A 421 -15.25 -16.22 -28.04
CA GLU A 421 -16.29 -16.47 -29.04
C GLU A 421 -16.79 -15.18 -29.71
N GLU A 422 -16.96 -14.09 -28.95
CA GLU A 422 -17.33 -12.78 -29.51
C GLU A 422 -16.17 -12.17 -30.34
N TYR A 423 -14.94 -12.42 -29.97
CA TYR A 423 -13.79 -11.99 -30.76
C TYR A 423 -13.73 -12.69 -32.10
N ASP A 424 -13.94 -14.02 -32.16
CA ASP A 424 -13.98 -14.78 -33.41
C ASP A 424 -15.08 -14.27 -34.33
N LYS A 425 -16.29 -14.02 -33.81
CA LYS A 425 -17.41 -13.40 -34.58
C LYS A 425 -17.05 -12.00 -35.11
N TYR A 426 -16.37 -11.20 -34.29
CA TYR A 426 -15.91 -9.88 -34.69
C TYR A 426 -14.89 -9.96 -35.83
N VAL A 427 -13.90 -10.87 -35.76
CA VAL A 427 -12.89 -11.08 -36.80
C VAL A 427 -13.55 -11.44 -38.14
N GLU A 428 -14.53 -12.39 -38.11
CA GLU A 428 -15.28 -12.77 -39.31
C GLU A 428 -16.10 -11.60 -39.89
N ALA A 429 -16.84 -10.89 -39.04
CA ALA A 429 -17.64 -9.72 -39.47
C ALA A 429 -16.78 -8.58 -39.99
N LYS A 430 -15.58 -8.34 -39.39
CA LYS A 430 -14.62 -7.32 -39.82
C LYS A 430 -14.03 -7.67 -41.20
N ALA A 431 -13.68 -8.94 -41.43
CA ALA A 431 -13.22 -9.39 -42.74
C ALA A 431 -14.29 -9.17 -43.83
N MET A 432 -15.57 -9.45 -43.54
CA MET A 432 -16.67 -9.19 -44.45
C MET A 432 -16.85 -7.68 -44.70
N TYR A 433 -16.76 -6.85 -43.68
CA TYR A 433 -16.81 -5.39 -43.81
C TYR A 433 -15.65 -4.85 -44.67
N ASP A 434 -14.43 -5.30 -44.40
CA ASP A 434 -13.24 -4.84 -45.13
C ASP A 434 -13.30 -5.28 -46.61
N MET A 435 -13.81 -6.47 -46.90
CA MET A 435 -14.12 -6.91 -48.29
C MET A 435 -15.13 -5.97 -48.96
N GLU A 436 -16.20 -5.58 -48.24
CA GLU A 436 -17.21 -4.67 -48.77
C GLU A 436 -16.60 -3.27 -49.02
N MET A 437 -15.77 -2.78 -48.09
CA MET A 437 -15.11 -1.48 -48.22
C MET A 437 -14.02 -1.46 -49.28
N SER A 438 -13.48 -2.59 -49.68
CA SER A 438 -12.54 -2.69 -50.79
C SER A 438 -13.18 -2.47 -52.19
N LYS A 439 -14.52 -2.60 -52.31
CA LYS A 439 -15.26 -2.36 -53.56
C LYS A 439 -15.27 -0.87 -53.92
N PRO A 440 -15.42 -0.54 -55.20
CA PRO A 440 -15.64 0.86 -55.66
C PRO A 440 -16.88 1.48 -54.96
N LEU A 441 -16.83 2.75 -54.66
CA LEU A 441 -17.85 3.45 -53.82
C LEU A 441 -19.30 3.24 -54.35
N LYS A 442 -19.48 3.12 -55.67
CA LYS A 442 -20.77 2.90 -56.33
C LYS A 442 -21.33 1.47 -56.15
N GLU A 443 -20.49 0.52 -55.77
CA GLU A 443 -20.84 -0.90 -55.63
C GLU A 443 -20.96 -1.32 -54.19
N ARG A 444 -20.62 -0.41 -53.25
CA ARG A 444 -20.68 -0.68 -51.82
C ARG A 444 -22.13 -0.76 -51.32
N ASN A 445 -22.41 -1.77 -50.53
CA ASN A 445 -23.69 -1.88 -49.85
C ASN A 445 -23.74 -0.94 -48.64
N ALA A 446 -24.49 0.14 -48.72
CA ALA A 446 -24.64 1.15 -47.67
C ALA A 446 -25.24 0.61 -46.34
N ARG A 447 -25.73 -0.64 -46.32
CA ARG A 447 -26.28 -1.27 -45.13
C ARG A 447 -25.21 -1.99 -44.30
N VAL A 448 -24.01 -2.21 -44.81
CA VAL A 448 -22.93 -2.87 -44.10
C VAL A 448 -22.28 -1.85 -43.19
N GLN A 449 -22.40 -2.07 -41.90
CA GLN A 449 -21.82 -1.22 -40.86
C GLN A 449 -20.52 -1.88 -40.34
N GLU A 450 -19.60 -1.05 -39.89
CA GLU A 450 -18.41 -1.54 -39.20
C GLU A 450 -18.81 -2.29 -37.95
N PRO A 451 -18.34 -3.54 -37.73
CA PRO A 451 -18.70 -4.30 -36.56
C PRO A 451 -17.99 -3.73 -35.32
N ASP A 452 -18.70 -3.68 -34.20
CA ASP A 452 -18.14 -3.37 -32.89
C ASP A 452 -17.67 -4.69 -32.22
N PHE A 453 -16.49 -4.67 -31.61
CA PHE A 453 -16.05 -5.77 -30.76
C PHE A 453 -16.69 -5.65 -29.37
N CYS A 454 -17.46 -6.65 -29.00
CA CYS A 454 -18.12 -6.74 -27.70
C CYS A 454 -17.25 -7.54 -26.71
N GLN A 455 -16.54 -6.84 -25.81
CA GLN A 455 -15.72 -7.44 -24.79
C GLN A 455 -16.32 -7.20 -23.39
N THR A 456 -16.36 -8.24 -22.56
CA THR A 456 -16.91 -8.18 -21.19
C THR A 456 -15.83 -7.87 -20.16
N ILE A 457 -14.62 -8.46 -20.31
CA ILE A 457 -13.49 -8.30 -19.38
C ILE A 457 -12.52 -7.27 -19.95
N LEU A 458 -12.25 -6.21 -19.19
CA LEU A 458 -11.32 -5.15 -19.56
C LEU A 458 -10.18 -5.07 -18.54
N SER A 459 -8.93 -5.01 -19.04
CA SER A 459 -7.71 -4.85 -18.23
C SER A 459 -6.86 -3.65 -18.63
N ASP A 460 -7.01 -3.17 -19.87
CA ASP A 460 -6.38 -1.94 -20.38
C ASP A 460 -7.40 -1.13 -21.19
N PHE A 461 -7.70 0.08 -20.72
CA PHE A 461 -8.75 0.89 -21.33
C PHE A 461 -8.65 2.36 -20.92
N THR A 462 -9.17 3.24 -21.77
CA THR A 462 -9.47 4.62 -21.38
C THR A 462 -10.93 4.74 -20.94
N PRO A 463 -11.32 5.82 -20.21
CA PRO A 463 -12.72 6.06 -19.84
C PRO A 463 -13.68 6.01 -21.03
N GLU A 464 -13.25 6.44 -22.21
CA GLU A 464 -14.05 6.42 -23.44
C GLU A 464 -14.29 5.00 -23.93
N VAL A 465 -13.26 4.16 -23.90
CA VAL A 465 -13.35 2.74 -24.27
C VAL A 465 -14.27 2.02 -23.30
N LEU A 466 -14.14 2.28 -21.97
CA LEU A 466 -15.02 1.71 -20.94
C LEU A 466 -16.50 1.99 -21.23
N VAL A 467 -16.83 3.27 -21.51
CA VAL A 467 -18.21 3.66 -21.78
C VAL A 467 -18.70 3.08 -23.12
N ARG A 468 -17.88 3.05 -24.16
CA ARG A 468 -18.23 2.44 -25.44
C ARG A 468 -18.47 0.93 -25.31
N GLN A 469 -17.60 0.22 -24.60
CA GLN A 469 -17.75 -1.21 -24.35
C GLN A 469 -19.00 -1.52 -23.50
N HIS A 470 -19.30 -0.66 -22.52
CA HIS A 470 -20.55 -0.86 -21.74
C HIS A 470 -21.81 -0.62 -22.59
N LYS A 471 -21.76 0.28 -23.56
CA LYS A 471 -22.86 0.47 -24.50
C LYS A 471 -23.06 -0.75 -25.40
N ALA A 472 -21.97 -1.40 -25.83
CA ALA A 472 -22.01 -2.65 -26.57
C ALA A 472 -22.44 -3.85 -25.70
N ASN A 473 -22.07 -3.82 -24.41
CA ASN A 473 -22.44 -4.82 -23.39
C ASN A 473 -23.35 -4.22 -22.33
N PRO A 474 -24.65 -3.99 -22.58
CA PRO A 474 -25.54 -3.31 -21.65
C PRO A 474 -25.81 -4.13 -20.38
N ARG A 475 -25.52 -5.43 -20.37
CA ARG A 475 -25.57 -6.28 -19.17
C ARG A 475 -24.55 -5.82 -18.12
N GLY A 476 -23.34 -5.45 -18.51
CA GLY A 476 -22.30 -4.98 -17.63
C GLY A 476 -20.90 -5.41 -18.03
N LEU A 477 -19.90 -4.90 -17.32
CA LEU A 477 -18.49 -5.16 -17.57
C LEU A 477 -17.77 -5.62 -16.30
N ILE A 478 -16.69 -6.34 -16.50
CA ILE A 478 -15.69 -6.70 -15.48
C ILE A 478 -14.40 -5.92 -15.78
N VAL A 479 -13.95 -5.13 -14.83
CA VAL A 479 -12.60 -4.54 -14.85
C VAL A 479 -11.71 -5.47 -14.02
N TYR A 480 -10.76 -6.12 -14.69
CA TYR A 480 -9.89 -7.10 -14.09
C TYR A 480 -8.42 -6.69 -14.16
N PHE A 481 -7.74 -6.75 -13.03
CA PHE A 481 -6.29 -6.58 -12.93
C PHE A 481 -5.71 -7.68 -12.04
N ASP A 482 -4.73 -8.43 -12.55
CA ASP A 482 -4.04 -9.43 -11.72
C ASP A 482 -3.41 -8.77 -10.47
N GLU A 483 -2.81 -7.57 -10.64
CA GLU A 483 -2.37 -6.69 -9.57
C GLU A 483 -3.12 -5.35 -9.64
N LEU A 484 -3.99 -5.08 -8.65
CA LEU A 484 -4.87 -3.89 -8.60
C LEU A 484 -4.13 -2.55 -8.51
N ILE A 485 -2.86 -2.57 -8.12
CA ILE A 485 -2.06 -1.34 -8.10
C ILE A 485 -1.95 -0.72 -9.51
N GLY A 486 -1.92 -1.54 -10.55
CA GLY A 486 -1.94 -1.09 -11.95
C GLY A 486 -3.22 -0.31 -12.30
N PHE A 487 -4.36 -0.71 -11.72
CA PHE A 487 -5.62 0.03 -11.84
C PHE A 487 -5.51 1.44 -11.25
N ILE A 488 -4.93 1.56 -10.04
CA ILE A 488 -4.75 2.85 -9.38
C ILE A 488 -3.76 3.74 -10.15
N TYR A 489 -2.66 3.18 -10.63
CA TYR A 489 -1.68 3.93 -11.43
C TYR A 489 -2.21 4.36 -12.82
N SER A 490 -3.31 3.77 -13.29
CA SER A 490 -3.98 4.23 -14.49
C SER A 490 -4.74 5.54 -14.29
N PHE A 491 -5.03 5.92 -13.02
CA PHE A 491 -5.78 7.13 -12.70
C PHE A 491 -4.98 8.36 -13.08
N ASN A 492 -5.69 9.33 -13.63
CA ASN A 492 -5.15 10.66 -13.97
C ASN A 492 -3.97 10.70 -14.96
N LYS A 493 -3.61 9.56 -15.62
CA LYS A 493 -2.56 9.53 -16.65
C LYS A 493 -2.83 10.53 -17.80
N TYR A 494 -4.10 10.80 -18.07
CA TYR A 494 -4.52 11.65 -19.20
C TYR A 494 -5.31 12.90 -18.76
N ARG A 495 -5.58 13.08 -17.44
CA ARG A 495 -6.37 14.19 -16.86
C ARG A 495 -6.05 14.36 -15.38
N SER A 496 -5.99 15.59 -14.90
CA SER A 496 -5.90 15.85 -13.46
C SER A 496 -7.28 15.72 -12.79
N GLY A 497 -7.42 14.76 -11.85
CA GLY A 497 -8.36 14.86 -10.74
C GLY A 497 -9.80 14.36 -10.91
N SER A 498 -10.18 13.55 -11.94
CA SER A 498 -11.59 13.14 -12.12
C SER A 498 -11.89 11.63 -12.07
N ASP A 499 -10.88 10.77 -12.14
CA ASP A 499 -11.11 9.32 -12.30
C ASP A 499 -11.71 8.68 -11.05
N GLU A 500 -11.27 9.03 -9.85
CA GLU A 500 -11.83 8.52 -8.59
C GLU A 500 -13.31 8.88 -8.42
N GLN A 501 -13.71 10.10 -8.82
CA GLN A 501 -15.10 10.53 -8.78
C GLN A 501 -15.96 9.72 -9.76
N MET A 502 -15.43 9.43 -10.96
CA MET A 502 -16.10 8.57 -11.93
C MET A 502 -16.34 7.17 -11.35
N TRP A 503 -15.33 6.53 -10.75
CA TRP A 503 -15.48 5.20 -10.13
C TRP A 503 -16.41 5.21 -8.93
N THR A 504 -16.44 6.31 -8.16
CA THR A 504 -17.38 6.51 -7.07
C THR A 504 -18.83 6.59 -7.59
N GLN A 505 -19.06 7.23 -8.73
CA GLN A 505 -20.35 7.30 -9.40
C GLN A 505 -20.75 5.95 -10.02
N LEU A 506 -19.82 5.27 -10.69
CA LEU A 506 -20.04 3.94 -11.28
C LEU A 506 -20.42 2.89 -10.23
N PHE A 507 -19.87 2.96 -9.01
CA PHE A 507 -20.25 2.10 -7.90
C PHE A 507 -21.75 2.22 -7.53
N ALA A 508 -22.33 3.39 -7.71
CA ALA A 508 -23.76 3.58 -7.47
C ALA A 508 -24.65 2.98 -8.58
N GLY A 509 -24.06 2.52 -9.69
CA GLY A 509 -24.79 2.00 -10.85
C GLY A 509 -25.57 3.08 -11.61
N SER A 510 -25.20 4.35 -11.40
CA SER A 510 -25.86 5.51 -12.01
C SER A 510 -25.40 5.69 -13.46
N GLY A 511 -26.23 6.38 -14.26
CA GLY A 511 -25.89 6.72 -15.64
C GLY A 511 -24.64 7.60 -15.74
N VAL A 512 -23.93 7.44 -16.84
CA VAL A 512 -22.73 8.22 -17.17
C VAL A 512 -22.84 8.76 -18.59
N THR A 513 -22.42 10.02 -18.78
CA THR A 513 -22.28 10.63 -20.09
C THR A 513 -20.85 11.09 -20.27
N VAL A 514 -20.21 10.65 -21.34
CA VAL A 514 -18.87 11.10 -21.72
C VAL A 514 -18.97 11.97 -22.96
N ASN A 515 -18.57 13.24 -22.82
CA ASN A 515 -18.54 14.22 -23.90
C ASN A 515 -17.09 14.47 -24.28
N ARG A 516 -16.76 14.42 -25.57
CA ARG A 516 -15.45 14.74 -26.13
C ARG A 516 -15.59 15.71 -27.31
N VAL A 517 -14.55 16.52 -27.50
CA VAL A 517 -14.49 17.45 -28.65
C VAL A 517 -14.34 16.68 -29.94
N SER A 518 -13.71 15.50 -29.94
CA SER A 518 -13.34 14.72 -31.11
C SER A 518 -14.25 13.54 -31.45
N SER A 519 -15.31 13.29 -30.64
CA SER A 519 -16.24 12.18 -30.87
C SER A 519 -17.66 12.53 -30.40
N ASP A 520 -18.65 11.81 -30.92
CA ASP A 520 -20.03 11.94 -30.48
C ASP A 520 -20.17 11.61 -29.00
N PRO A 521 -21.08 12.29 -28.26
CA PRO A 521 -21.37 11.99 -26.87
C PRO A 521 -21.88 10.57 -26.71
N VAL A 522 -21.30 9.83 -25.75
CA VAL A 522 -21.78 8.50 -25.40
C VAL A 522 -22.47 8.58 -24.03
N LYS A 523 -23.75 8.18 -24.00
CA LYS A 523 -24.58 8.15 -22.79
C LYS A 523 -24.99 6.71 -22.46
N ILE A 524 -24.87 6.34 -21.20
CA ILE A 524 -25.37 5.10 -20.63
C ILE A 524 -26.26 5.47 -19.46
N ASP A 525 -27.51 5.02 -19.46
CA ASP A 525 -28.46 5.34 -18.40
C ASP A 525 -28.29 4.45 -17.16
N ASN A 526 -27.86 3.20 -17.35
CA ASN A 526 -27.69 2.19 -16.28
C ASN A 526 -26.34 1.50 -16.40
N THR A 527 -25.39 1.85 -15.54
CA THR A 527 -24.09 1.19 -15.51
C THR A 527 -24.07 -0.01 -14.56
N CYS A 528 -23.34 -1.05 -14.92
CA CYS A 528 -22.98 -2.16 -14.04
C CYS A 528 -21.55 -2.58 -14.36
N ILE A 529 -20.58 -2.04 -13.60
CA ILE A 529 -19.16 -2.28 -13.82
C ILE A 529 -18.55 -2.77 -12.50
N SER A 530 -18.24 -4.04 -12.45
CA SER A 530 -17.59 -4.67 -11.29
C SER A 530 -16.09 -4.64 -11.44
N ILE A 531 -15.34 -4.48 -10.34
CA ILE A 531 -13.86 -4.44 -10.35
C ILE A 531 -13.33 -5.60 -9.53
N PHE A 532 -12.32 -6.30 -10.07
CA PHE A 532 -11.75 -7.49 -9.49
C PHE A 532 -10.23 -7.58 -9.68
N GLY A 533 -9.54 -8.03 -8.66
CA GLY A 533 -8.12 -8.36 -8.80
C GLY A 533 -7.41 -8.62 -7.48
N GLY A 534 -6.11 -8.91 -7.61
CA GLY A 534 -5.21 -9.19 -6.49
C GLY A 534 -4.49 -7.95 -5.98
N ILE A 535 -4.10 -7.95 -4.72
CA ILE A 535 -3.22 -6.95 -4.14
C ILE A 535 -2.36 -7.58 -3.05
N GLN A 536 -1.12 -7.15 -2.95
CA GLN A 536 -0.23 -7.59 -1.88
C GLN A 536 -0.46 -6.77 -0.62
N PRO A 537 -0.34 -7.35 0.60
CA PRO A 537 -0.50 -6.61 1.86
C PRO A 537 0.37 -5.36 1.93
N GLY A 538 1.66 -5.46 1.57
CA GLY A 538 2.60 -4.34 1.60
C GLY A 538 2.26 -3.18 0.65
N ILE A 539 1.40 -3.42 -0.36
CA ILE A 539 0.99 -2.41 -1.34
C ILE A 539 -0.34 -1.73 -0.98
N LEU A 540 -1.09 -2.28 0.01
CA LEU A 540 -2.37 -1.71 0.43
C LEU A 540 -2.27 -0.22 0.82
N LYS A 541 -1.16 0.17 1.43
CA LYS A 541 -0.89 1.57 1.80
C LYS A 541 -0.81 2.48 0.57
N SER A 542 -0.08 2.07 -0.46
CA SER A 542 0.01 2.80 -1.73
C SER A 542 -1.32 2.82 -2.47
N PHE A 543 -2.07 1.71 -2.45
CA PHE A 543 -3.40 1.61 -3.02
C PHE A 543 -4.39 2.60 -2.39
N ALA A 544 -4.33 2.78 -1.06
CA ALA A 544 -5.20 3.66 -0.29
C ALA A 544 -4.75 5.12 -0.22
N LYS A 545 -3.50 5.42 -0.65
CA LYS A 545 -2.89 6.77 -0.53
C LYS A 545 -3.79 7.84 -1.19
N GLY A 546 -4.18 8.85 -0.40
CA GLY A 546 -5.04 9.96 -0.86
C GLY A 546 -6.51 9.62 -1.13
N LYS A 547 -6.93 8.36 -0.95
CA LYS A 547 -8.26 7.86 -1.35
C LYS A 547 -9.19 7.52 -0.19
N VAL A 548 -8.69 7.57 1.04
CA VAL A 548 -9.49 7.26 2.24
C VAL A 548 -10.53 8.34 2.52
N GLN A 549 -10.14 9.62 2.41
CA GLN A 549 -11.01 10.75 2.76
C GLN A 549 -12.16 10.99 1.77
N ASN A 550 -12.05 10.54 0.52
CA ASN A 550 -13.08 10.73 -0.50
C ASN A 550 -14.08 9.57 -0.58
N GLY A 551 -14.00 8.60 0.33
CA GLY A 551 -14.87 7.43 0.39
C GLY A 551 -14.67 6.41 -0.74
N PHE A 552 -13.61 6.53 -1.54
CA PHE A 552 -13.29 5.55 -2.58
C PHE A 552 -12.94 4.19 -1.96
N MET A 553 -12.15 4.19 -0.88
CA MET A 553 -11.75 2.96 -0.17
C MET A 553 -12.92 2.25 0.51
N ASP A 554 -13.92 3.00 1.00
CA ASP A 554 -15.10 2.42 1.66
C ASP A 554 -15.98 1.59 0.70
N ARG A 555 -15.74 1.70 -0.61
CA ARG A 555 -16.45 0.95 -1.65
C ARG A 555 -15.80 -0.38 -1.99
N TRP A 556 -14.63 -0.65 -1.44
CA TRP A 556 -13.92 -1.91 -1.66
C TRP A 556 -14.25 -2.92 -0.57
N ILE A 557 -14.46 -4.15 -0.99
CA ILE A 557 -14.48 -5.32 -0.11
C ILE A 557 -13.19 -6.09 -0.30
N PHE A 558 -12.59 -6.48 0.81
CA PHE A 558 -11.31 -7.19 0.84
C PHE A 558 -11.52 -8.61 1.32
N ALA A 559 -11.02 -9.59 0.56
CA ALA A 559 -10.83 -10.94 1.07
C ALA A 559 -9.38 -11.05 1.54
N PHE A 560 -9.16 -11.10 2.85
CA PHE A 560 -7.84 -11.00 3.46
C PHE A 560 -7.65 -12.06 4.55
N PRO A 561 -7.33 -13.32 4.18
CA PRO A 561 -7.02 -14.38 5.14
C PRO A 561 -5.77 -14.05 5.96
N ASP A 562 -5.62 -14.68 7.13
CA ASP A 562 -4.50 -14.39 8.03
C ASP A 562 -3.16 -14.83 7.45
N LYS A 563 -3.05 -16.08 7.04
CA LYS A 563 -1.85 -16.60 6.39
C LYS A 563 -2.22 -17.71 5.42
N VAL A 564 -1.84 -17.52 4.18
CA VAL A 564 -1.98 -18.54 3.15
C VAL A 564 -0.64 -19.27 3.01
N PRO A 565 -0.60 -20.60 3.22
CA PRO A 565 0.63 -21.37 3.00
C PRO A 565 0.99 -21.40 1.51
N TYR A 566 2.28 -21.42 1.20
CA TYR A 566 2.72 -21.64 -0.18
C TYR A 566 2.27 -23.03 -0.68
N PRO A 567 1.75 -23.10 -1.92
CA PRO A 567 1.24 -24.34 -2.46
C PRO A 567 2.34 -25.39 -2.62
N LYS A 568 2.05 -26.64 -2.24
CA LYS A 568 2.92 -27.78 -2.52
C LYS A 568 2.49 -28.41 -3.83
N LEU A 569 3.45 -28.98 -4.58
CA LEU A 569 3.13 -29.74 -5.79
C LEU A 569 2.19 -30.90 -5.43
N LYS A 570 1.09 -31.00 -6.16
CA LYS A 570 0.15 -32.14 -6.09
C LYS A 570 0.16 -32.87 -7.40
N GLU A 571 0.23 -34.21 -7.33
CA GLU A 571 0.26 -35.06 -8.52
C GLU A 571 -1.15 -35.37 -9.07
N ASN A 572 -2.18 -35.19 -8.25
CA ASN A 572 -3.56 -35.43 -8.65
C ASN A 572 -4.13 -34.23 -9.41
N GLU A 573 -4.55 -34.49 -10.63
CA GLU A 573 -5.24 -33.49 -11.44
C GLU A 573 -6.71 -33.32 -10.98
N ILE A 574 -7.24 -32.11 -11.14
CA ILE A 574 -8.67 -31.87 -10.92
C ILE A 574 -9.46 -32.45 -12.08
N ASP A 575 -10.58 -33.09 -11.78
CA ASP A 575 -11.49 -33.60 -12.79
C ASP A 575 -12.06 -32.44 -13.63
N ASP A 576 -11.98 -32.55 -14.95
CA ASP A 576 -12.52 -31.52 -15.86
C ASP A 576 -14.02 -31.27 -15.65
N SER A 577 -14.75 -32.25 -15.12
CA SER A 577 -16.18 -32.08 -14.75
C SER A 577 -16.42 -30.95 -13.74
N VAL A 578 -15.43 -30.59 -12.91
CA VAL A 578 -15.50 -29.49 -11.96
C VAL A 578 -15.50 -28.16 -12.70
N LYS A 579 -14.59 -27.99 -13.68
CA LYS A 579 -14.53 -26.80 -14.56
C LYS A 579 -15.81 -26.65 -15.39
N GLU A 580 -16.26 -27.77 -15.98
CA GLU A 580 -17.48 -27.80 -16.77
C GLU A 580 -18.74 -27.50 -15.93
N SER A 581 -18.75 -27.93 -14.67
CA SER A 581 -19.84 -27.59 -13.73
C SER A 581 -19.90 -26.10 -13.47
N TRP A 582 -18.75 -25.44 -13.27
CA TRP A 582 -18.66 -24.00 -13.13
C TRP A 582 -19.10 -23.27 -14.40
N ASN A 583 -18.63 -23.71 -15.56
CA ASN A 583 -19.00 -23.12 -16.84
C ASN A 583 -20.52 -23.18 -17.04
N ARG A 584 -21.16 -24.32 -16.81
CA ARG A 584 -22.63 -24.49 -16.95
C ARG A 584 -23.43 -23.59 -15.99
N ILE A 585 -22.93 -23.39 -14.74
CA ILE A 585 -23.56 -22.49 -13.77
C ILE A 585 -23.56 -21.06 -14.30
N ILE A 586 -22.41 -20.58 -14.79
CA ILE A 586 -22.30 -19.20 -15.31
C ILE A 586 -23.02 -19.05 -16.65
N GLU A 587 -22.98 -20.01 -17.55
CA GLU A 587 -23.74 -19.98 -18.80
C GLU A 587 -25.25 -19.87 -18.54
N ARG A 588 -25.76 -20.59 -17.53
CA ARG A 588 -27.15 -20.45 -17.12
C ARG A 588 -27.48 -19.08 -16.55
N ILE A 589 -26.58 -18.45 -15.80
CA ILE A 589 -26.74 -17.07 -15.33
C ILE A 589 -26.71 -16.08 -16.51
N LEU A 590 -25.80 -16.26 -17.44
CA LEU A 590 -25.69 -15.45 -18.65
C LEU A 590 -26.94 -15.55 -19.56
N SER A 591 -27.64 -16.69 -19.52
CA SER A 591 -28.89 -16.92 -20.29
C SER A 591 -30.12 -16.19 -19.72
N ILE A 592 -30.03 -15.56 -18.52
CA ILE A 592 -31.13 -14.72 -17.99
C ILE A 592 -31.39 -13.58 -18.99
N PRO A 593 -32.65 -13.43 -19.50
CA PRO A 593 -32.94 -12.42 -20.52
C PRO A 593 -32.69 -10.98 -20.01
N TYR A 594 -32.17 -10.13 -20.88
CA TYR A 594 -32.01 -8.69 -20.61
C TYR A 594 -32.19 -7.87 -21.90
N GLU A 595 -33.32 -7.17 -21.96
CA GLU A 595 -33.71 -6.31 -23.09
C GLU A 595 -33.81 -4.84 -22.66
N GLY A 596 -32.82 -4.39 -21.83
CA GLY A 596 -32.75 -3.01 -21.33
C GLY A 596 -33.60 -2.75 -20.07
N LYS A 597 -34.43 -3.73 -19.62
CA LYS A 597 -35.16 -3.67 -18.36
C LYS A 597 -34.74 -4.86 -17.47
N PRO A 598 -34.36 -4.61 -16.22
CA PRO A 598 -33.99 -5.69 -15.30
C PRO A 598 -35.22 -6.47 -14.83
N ASN A 599 -35.03 -7.75 -14.51
CA ASN A 599 -35.93 -8.49 -13.64
C ASN A 599 -35.81 -7.92 -12.22
N VAL A 600 -36.93 -7.52 -11.60
CA VAL A 600 -36.90 -6.89 -10.27
C VAL A 600 -37.38 -7.91 -9.24
N LEU A 601 -36.43 -8.46 -8.47
CA LEU A 601 -36.73 -9.33 -7.34
C LEU A 601 -37.05 -8.51 -6.09
N ARG A 602 -37.87 -9.09 -5.21
CA ARG A 602 -38.12 -8.60 -3.85
C ARG A 602 -37.67 -9.64 -2.85
N PHE A 603 -37.43 -9.22 -1.64
CA PHE A 603 -37.22 -10.16 -0.53
C PHE A 603 -38.54 -10.90 -0.21
N SER A 604 -38.46 -12.19 0.11
CA SER A 604 -39.59 -12.86 0.77
C SER A 604 -39.91 -12.16 2.10
N PRO A 605 -41.12 -12.30 2.65
CA PRO A 605 -41.51 -11.66 3.91
C PRO A 605 -40.50 -11.93 5.04
N GLU A 606 -40.05 -13.17 5.18
CA GLU A 606 -39.10 -13.60 6.21
C GLU A 606 -37.67 -13.05 5.92
N ALA A 607 -37.27 -13.02 4.66
CA ALA A 607 -36.02 -12.43 4.21
C ALA A 607 -35.99 -10.92 4.50
N LYS A 608 -37.13 -10.25 4.27
CA LYS A 608 -37.27 -8.82 4.54
C LYS A 608 -37.16 -8.51 6.04
N ALA A 609 -37.77 -9.32 6.90
CA ALA A 609 -37.70 -9.18 8.34
C ALA A 609 -36.22 -9.34 8.78
N ALA A 610 -35.54 -10.42 8.37
CA ALA A 610 -34.15 -10.68 8.71
C ALA A 610 -33.22 -9.56 8.25
N TYR A 611 -33.40 -9.01 7.03
CA TYR A 611 -32.63 -7.87 6.54
C TYR A 611 -32.85 -6.62 7.38
N SER A 612 -34.13 -6.33 7.73
CA SER A 612 -34.46 -5.12 8.50
C SER A 612 -33.89 -5.16 9.92
N ASP A 613 -33.99 -6.31 10.58
CA ASP A 613 -33.39 -6.51 11.92
C ASP A 613 -31.89 -6.34 11.90
N TRP A 614 -31.23 -6.95 10.92
CA TRP A 614 -29.80 -6.80 10.75
C TRP A 614 -29.39 -5.35 10.42
N PHE A 615 -30.12 -4.67 9.52
CA PHE A 615 -29.85 -3.28 9.14
C PHE A 615 -29.94 -2.33 10.33
N ASN A 616 -30.96 -2.50 11.18
CA ASN A 616 -31.14 -1.71 12.38
C ASN A 616 -30.01 -1.97 13.38
N SER A 617 -29.68 -3.24 13.64
CA SER A 617 -28.55 -3.62 14.48
C SER A 617 -27.22 -3.06 13.95
N LEU A 618 -26.97 -3.10 12.64
CA LEU A 618 -25.79 -2.50 12.05
C LEU A 618 -25.75 -0.97 12.24
N SER A 619 -26.92 -0.31 12.19
CA SER A 619 -27.01 1.13 12.43
C SER A 619 -26.68 1.49 13.88
N ASP A 620 -27.16 0.70 14.84
CA ASP A 620 -26.78 0.86 16.24
C ASP A 620 -25.28 0.64 16.46
N GLN A 621 -24.71 -0.36 15.82
CA GLN A 621 -23.26 -0.63 15.86
C GLN A 621 -22.43 0.50 15.23
N LYS A 622 -22.90 1.15 14.14
CA LYS A 622 -22.26 2.32 13.54
C LYS A 622 -22.24 3.50 14.52
N ASN A 623 -23.31 3.69 15.26
CA ASN A 623 -23.43 4.78 16.24
C ASN A 623 -22.51 4.57 17.46
N CYS A 624 -22.23 3.31 17.84
CA CYS A 624 -21.38 2.94 18.97
C CYS A 624 -19.92 2.62 18.56
N GLY A 625 -19.68 2.27 17.29
CA GLY A 625 -18.38 1.88 16.75
C GLY A 625 -17.46 3.08 16.48
N GLY A 626 -16.12 2.83 16.40
CA GLY A 626 -15.17 3.87 15.98
C GLY A 626 -15.30 4.19 14.49
N ASP A 627 -14.72 5.34 14.07
CA ASP A 627 -14.76 5.86 12.68
C ASP A 627 -14.34 4.82 11.62
N ALA A 628 -13.34 3.99 11.95
CA ALA A 628 -12.86 2.92 11.07
C ALA A 628 -13.95 1.90 10.74
N PHE A 629 -14.69 1.44 11.77
CA PHE A 629 -15.82 0.53 11.59
C PHE A 629 -16.98 1.20 10.87
N ALA A 630 -17.34 2.43 11.28
CA ALA A 630 -18.46 3.16 10.71
C ALA A 630 -18.27 3.43 9.20
N GLY A 631 -17.05 3.73 8.76
CA GLY A 631 -16.71 3.90 7.34
C GLY A 631 -17.00 2.64 6.53
N LEU A 632 -16.48 1.48 6.94
CA LEU A 632 -16.71 0.19 6.28
C LEU A 632 -18.20 -0.22 6.35
N ALA A 633 -18.80 -0.14 7.53
CA ALA A 633 -20.18 -0.55 7.76
C ALA A 633 -21.19 0.32 6.96
N THR A 634 -20.82 1.55 6.61
CA THR A 634 -21.70 2.47 5.83
C THR A 634 -22.02 1.95 4.44
N LYS A 635 -21.19 1.10 3.83
CA LYS A 635 -21.48 0.51 2.51
C LYS A 635 -22.00 -0.93 2.60
N MET A 636 -21.95 -1.55 3.79
CA MET A 636 -22.39 -2.93 3.95
C MET A 636 -23.91 -3.09 3.83
N ASP A 637 -24.70 -2.04 4.08
CA ASP A 637 -26.13 -2.02 3.80
C ASP A 637 -26.44 -2.31 2.33
N ARG A 638 -25.71 -1.68 1.41
CA ARG A 638 -25.80 -1.95 -0.03
C ARG A 638 -25.24 -3.32 -0.39
N TYR A 639 -24.07 -3.66 0.15
CA TYR A 639 -23.44 -4.94 -0.12
C TYR A 639 -24.26 -6.12 0.33
N CYS A 640 -24.99 -6.02 1.45
CA CYS A 640 -25.92 -7.07 1.88
C CYS A 640 -26.98 -7.36 0.82
N GLY A 641 -27.61 -6.32 0.26
CA GLY A 641 -28.55 -6.48 -0.85
C GLY A 641 -27.89 -7.10 -2.10
N ARG A 642 -26.68 -6.68 -2.44
CA ARG A 642 -25.90 -7.20 -3.59
C ARG A 642 -25.51 -8.66 -3.39
N PHE A 643 -25.06 -9.04 -2.20
CA PHE A 643 -24.72 -10.42 -1.85
C PHE A 643 -25.98 -11.31 -1.82
N ALA A 644 -27.08 -10.83 -1.25
CA ALA A 644 -28.33 -11.58 -1.21
C ALA A 644 -28.82 -11.90 -2.64
N LEU A 645 -28.75 -10.90 -3.54
CA LEU A 645 -29.05 -11.11 -4.95
C LEU A 645 -28.04 -12.07 -5.60
N GLY A 646 -26.75 -11.88 -5.35
CA GLY A 646 -25.68 -12.75 -5.91
C GLY A 646 -25.84 -14.20 -5.49
N LEU A 647 -26.18 -14.47 -4.22
CA LEU A 647 -26.43 -15.83 -3.72
C LEU A 647 -27.70 -16.44 -4.33
N GLU A 648 -28.77 -15.66 -4.51
CA GLU A 648 -30.00 -16.12 -5.16
C GLU A 648 -29.76 -16.45 -6.64
N VAL A 649 -28.97 -15.60 -7.34
CA VAL A 649 -28.55 -15.84 -8.73
C VAL A 649 -27.66 -17.08 -8.84
N LEU A 650 -26.73 -17.30 -7.91
CA LEU A 650 -25.95 -18.54 -7.84
C LEU A 650 -26.84 -19.76 -7.62
N ALA A 651 -27.81 -19.67 -6.72
CA ALA A 651 -28.78 -20.73 -6.49
C ALA A 651 -29.58 -21.03 -7.77
N TYR A 652 -29.97 -20.01 -8.53
CA TYR A 652 -30.61 -20.18 -9.86
C TYR A 652 -29.63 -20.86 -10.84
N GLY A 653 -28.38 -20.43 -10.92
CA GLY A 653 -27.37 -21.05 -11.76
C GLY A 653 -27.19 -22.55 -11.47
N CYS A 654 -27.28 -22.92 -10.18
CA CYS A 654 -27.22 -24.31 -9.73
C CYS A 654 -28.53 -25.09 -9.86
N GLY A 655 -29.65 -24.45 -10.24
CA GLY A 655 -30.96 -25.10 -10.30
C GLY A 655 -31.67 -25.22 -8.95
N GLU A 656 -31.17 -24.53 -7.91
CA GLU A 656 -31.74 -24.51 -6.56
C GLU A 656 -32.79 -23.41 -6.38
N SER A 657 -32.95 -22.47 -7.33
CA SER A 657 -33.90 -21.35 -7.31
C SER A 657 -34.52 -21.11 -8.67
N GLU A 658 -35.78 -20.58 -8.70
CA GLU A 658 -36.47 -20.14 -9.91
C GLU A 658 -36.35 -18.63 -10.16
N LEU A 659 -35.55 -17.91 -9.35
CA LEU A 659 -35.30 -16.48 -9.45
C LEU A 659 -36.60 -15.62 -9.44
N ARG A 660 -37.58 -15.96 -8.57
CA ARG A 660 -38.81 -15.21 -8.39
C ARG A 660 -38.73 -14.15 -7.30
N GLU A 661 -38.03 -14.47 -6.23
CA GLU A 661 -37.80 -13.60 -5.08
C GLU A 661 -36.44 -13.93 -4.45
N VAL A 662 -35.95 -13.08 -3.56
CA VAL A 662 -34.72 -13.36 -2.78
C VAL A 662 -35.12 -14.03 -1.48
N SER A 663 -34.65 -15.24 -1.30
CA SER A 663 -35.00 -16.14 -0.20
C SER A 663 -34.33 -15.71 1.14
N LEU A 664 -34.92 -16.18 2.27
CA LEU A 664 -34.32 -16.02 3.60
C LEU A 664 -32.92 -16.63 3.67
N ARG A 665 -32.67 -17.77 2.99
CA ARG A 665 -31.33 -18.39 2.91
C ARG A 665 -30.32 -17.42 2.34
N SER A 666 -30.63 -16.78 1.22
CA SER A 666 -29.75 -15.83 0.54
C SER A 666 -29.49 -14.58 1.38
N VAL A 667 -30.50 -14.07 2.12
CA VAL A 667 -30.30 -12.91 3.02
C VAL A 667 -29.46 -13.29 4.23
N LYS A 668 -29.68 -14.43 4.87
CA LYS A 668 -28.83 -14.90 5.98
C LYS A 668 -27.38 -15.11 5.53
N GLY A 669 -27.20 -15.70 4.35
CA GLY A 669 -25.87 -15.85 3.74
C GLY A 669 -25.20 -14.50 3.46
N ALA A 670 -25.95 -13.53 2.94
CA ALA A 670 -25.46 -12.18 2.70
C ALA A 670 -25.02 -11.46 3.98
N ILE A 671 -25.77 -11.64 5.06
CA ILE A 671 -25.40 -11.10 6.39
C ILE A 671 -24.07 -11.72 6.87
N ALA A 672 -23.88 -13.04 6.73
CA ALA A 672 -22.64 -13.71 7.08
C ALA A 672 -21.46 -13.19 6.23
N LEU A 673 -21.67 -12.98 4.93
CA LEU A 673 -20.69 -12.36 4.04
C LEU A 673 -20.34 -10.92 4.45
N CYS A 674 -21.33 -10.11 4.88
CA CYS A 674 -21.05 -8.77 5.39
C CYS A 674 -20.12 -8.81 6.60
N TYR A 675 -20.35 -9.70 7.54
CA TYR A 675 -19.45 -9.84 8.70
C TYR A 675 -18.05 -10.29 8.31
N TYR A 676 -17.92 -11.25 7.39
CA TYR A 676 -16.62 -11.65 6.84
C TYR A 676 -15.88 -10.46 6.21
N PHE A 677 -16.53 -9.72 5.31
CA PHE A 677 -15.89 -8.59 4.63
C PHE A 677 -15.63 -7.39 5.54
N ILE A 678 -16.43 -7.16 6.58
CA ILE A 678 -16.12 -6.16 7.61
C ILE A 678 -14.84 -6.57 8.35
N GLY A 679 -14.71 -7.82 8.78
CA GLY A 679 -13.50 -8.33 9.45
C GLY A 679 -12.25 -8.17 8.58
N CYS A 680 -12.31 -8.60 7.32
CA CYS A 680 -11.22 -8.42 6.35
C CYS A 680 -10.94 -6.94 6.06
N GLY A 681 -11.96 -6.09 5.98
CA GLY A 681 -11.83 -4.65 5.77
C GLY A 681 -11.14 -3.95 6.92
N LEU A 682 -11.49 -4.28 8.18
CA LEU A 682 -10.81 -3.77 9.36
C LEU A 682 -9.34 -4.20 9.39
N LYS A 683 -9.06 -5.43 8.98
CA LYS A 683 -7.68 -5.92 8.84
C LYS A 683 -6.93 -5.12 7.77
N ALA A 684 -7.51 -4.92 6.60
CA ALA A 684 -6.93 -4.10 5.54
C ALA A 684 -6.70 -2.65 6.00
N GLN A 685 -7.66 -2.06 6.74
CA GLN A 685 -7.50 -0.71 7.30
C GLN A 685 -6.31 -0.62 8.26
N ARG A 686 -6.07 -1.63 9.09
CA ARG A 686 -4.88 -1.66 9.96
C ARG A 686 -3.60 -1.60 9.13
N GLU A 687 -3.55 -2.27 7.99
CA GLU A 687 -2.38 -2.24 7.09
C GLU A 687 -2.19 -0.87 6.42
N TYR A 688 -3.22 -0.28 5.81
CA TYR A 688 -3.05 0.97 5.08
C TYR A 688 -3.20 2.24 5.92
N LEU A 689 -3.91 2.18 7.07
CA LEU A 689 -3.95 3.26 8.06
C LEU A 689 -2.87 3.10 9.14
N SER A 690 -2.06 2.02 9.10
CA SER A 690 -0.95 1.88 10.03
C SER A 690 -0.12 3.17 9.99
N SER A 691 -0.19 3.92 11.10
CA SER A 691 0.59 5.14 11.27
C SER A 691 2.06 4.84 10.99
N PRO A 692 2.85 5.76 10.45
CA PRO A 692 4.31 5.65 10.49
C PRO A 692 4.81 5.30 11.89
N ALA A 693 4.02 5.66 12.91
CA ALA A 693 4.26 5.32 14.29
C ALA A 693 4.14 3.81 14.62
N SER A 694 3.45 3.00 13.81
CA SER A 694 3.38 1.54 14.07
C SER A 694 4.73 0.84 14.00
N ASP A 695 5.66 1.36 13.21
CA ASP A 695 7.02 0.84 13.05
C ASP A 695 8.00 1.41 14.10
N LEU A 696 7.54 2.35 14.93
CA LEU A 696 8.35 2.96 15.97
C LEU A 696 8.46 2.04 17.20
N PRO A 697 9.61 2.04 17.90
CA PRO A 697 9.74 1.50 19.23
C PRO A 697 8.66 2.06 20.16
N ALA A 698 8.21 1.27 21.13
CA ALA A 698 7.05 1.59 21.98
C ALA A 698 7.08 3.02 22.56
N ILE A 699 8.23 3.45 23.11
CA ILE A 699 8.41 4.81 23.65
C ILE A 699 8.28 5.89 22.58
N GLN A 700 8.88 5.70 21.40
CA GLN A 700 8.78 6.67 20.31
C GLN A 700 7.36 6.75 19.75
N ARG A 701 6.64 5.62 19.73
CA ARG A 701 5.24 5.58 19.34
C ARG A 701 4.37 6.40 20.28
N LEU A 702 4.51 6.21 21.58
CA LEU A 702 3.79 6.98 22.59
C LEU A 702 4.04 8.49 22.45
N ILE A 703 5.30 8.88 22.29
CA ILE A 703 5.67 10.28 22.07
C ILE A 703 5.07 10.80 20.75
N TYR A 704 5.14 10.02 19.68
CA TYR A 704 4.58 10.41 18.38
C TYR A 704 3.08 10.61 18.45
N ASP A 705 2.35 9.72 19.11
CA ASP A 705 0.89 9.80 19.24
C ASP A 705 0.47 11.03 20.06
N GLU A 706 1.24 11.37 21.09
CA GLU A 706 0.97 12.54 21.95
C GLU A 706 1.36 13.87 21.35
N LEU A 707 2.37 13.92 20.49
CA LEU A 707 2.75 15.16 19.82
C LEU A 707 1.54 15.73 19.03
N PRO A 708 1.26 17.03 19.10
CA PRO A 708 0.26 17.65 18.23
C PRO A 708 0.59 17.47 16.74
N PRO A 709 -0.38 17.60 15.82
CA PRO A 709 -0.11 17.56 14.37
C PRO A 709 0.98 18.54 13.94
N SER A 710 1.04 19.72 14.58
CA SER A 710 2.07 20.74 14.40
C SER A 710 2.54 21.23 15.78
N PHE A 711 3.85 21.34 16.00
CA PHE A 711 4.42 21.65 17.31
C PHE A 711 5.77 22.35 17.24
N GLU A 712 6.11 23.08 18.30
CA GLU A 712 7.45 23.64 18.49
C GLU A 712 8.42 22.60 19.04
N THR A 713 9.68 22.69 18.65
CA THR A 713 10.75 21.81 19.17
C THR A 713 10.75 21.76 20.70
N ARG A 714 10.52 22.88 21.38
CA ARG A 714 10.49 22.94 22.85
C ARG A 714 9.34 22.10 23.42
N GLN A 715 8.15 22.25 22.88
CA GLN A 715 6.97 21.47 23.26
C GLN A 715 7.21 19.96 23.04
N GLY A 716 7.79 19.60 21.89
CA GLY A 716 8.11 18.20 21.61
C GLY A 716 9.18 17.62 22.54
N VAL A 717 10.17 18.40 22.95
CA VAL A 717 11.19 18.00 23.94
C VAL A 717 10.56 17.79 25.32
N GLU A 718 9.63 18.65 25.75
CA GLU A 718 8.91 18.49 27.01
C GLU A 718 8.09 17.21 27.04
N ILE A 719 7.36 16.91 25.96
CA ILE A 719 6.60 15.67 25.81
C ILE A 719 7.56 14.45 25.82
N ALA A 720 8.63 14.49 25.06
CA ALA A 720 9.60 13.39 24.99
C ALA A 720 10.31 13.12 26.32
N ALA A 721 10.58 14.17 27.11
CA ALA A 721 11.14 14.06 28.45
C ALA A 721 10.19 13.36 29.42
N GLY A 722 8.85 13.56 29.27
CA GLY A 722 7.82 12.85 30.03
C GLY A 722 7.88 11.32 29.87
N TYR A 723 8.40 10.85 28.74
CA TYR A 723 8.62 9.41 28.42
C TYR A 723 10.06 8.98 28.61
N GLY A 724 10.89 9.78 29.26
CA GLY A 724 12.30 9.43 29.54
C GLY A 724 13.22 9.54 28.33
N MET A 725 12.79 10.13 27.22
CA MET A 725 13.64 10.34 26.04
C MET A 725 14.48 11.60 26.20
N PRO A 726 15.85 11.50 26.16
CA PRO A 726 16.72 12.66 26.23
C PRO A 726 16.49 13.65 25.09
N GLU A 727 16.59 14.95 25.36
CA GLU A 727 16.42 16.04 24.38
C GLU A 727 17.25 15.81 23.10
N ARG A 728 18.52 15.38 23.26
CA ARG A 728 19.41 15.12 22.13
C ARG A 728 18.87 13.99 21.23
N SER A 729 18.28 12.94 21.81
CA SER A 729 17.68 11.81 21.08
C SER A 729 16.41 12.26 20.36
N PHE A 730 15.54 13.03 21.03
CA PHE A 730 14.35 13.58 20.42
C PHE A 730 14.67 14.52 19.24
N LYS A 731 15.62 15.46 19.42
CA LYS A 731 16.07 16.34 18.33
C LYS A 731 16.65 15.59 17.13
N ARG A 732 17.35 14.47 17.39
CA ARG A 732 17.80 13.58 16.31
C ARG A 732 16.62 12.92 15.60
N TRP A 733 15.65 12.47 16.38
CA TRP A 733 14.45 11.83 15.83
C TRP A 733 13.57 12.78 15.01
N LEU A 734 13.51 14.07 15.35
CA LEU A 734 12.84 15.10 14.54
C LEU A 734 13.44 15.27 13.12
N ALA A 735 14.64 14.80 12.89
CA ALA A 735 15.28 14.83 11.58
C ALA A 735 14.90 13.61 10.70
N THR A 736 14.09 12.69 11.22
CA THR A 736 13.65 11.50 10.49
C THR A 736 12.40 11.77 9.63
N SER A 737 12.02 10.81 8.81
CA SER A 737 10.87 10.89 7.90
C SER A 737 9.50 11.00 8.60
N TYR A 738 9.44 10.82 9.91
CA TYR A 738 8.22 10.96 10.71
C TYR A 738 7.76 12.42 10.90
N PHE A 739 8.67 13.37 10.66
CA PHE A 739 8.41 14.79 10.86
C PHE A 739 8.82 15.62 9.65
N LYS A 740 8.05 16.67 9.38
CA LYS A 740 8.38 17.70 8.40
C LYS A 740 8.77 18.97 9.13
N LYS A 741 9.95 19.51 8.86
CA LYS A 741 10.36 20.82 9.37
C LYS A 741 9.67 21.90 8.55
N VAL A 742 8.77 22.67 9.16
CA VAL A 742 8.01 23.75 8.51
C VAL A 742 8.80 25.04 8.52
N SER A 743 9.40 25.39 9.66
CA SER A 743 10.26 26.57 9.85
C SER A 743 11.29 26.32 10.93
N TYR A 744 12.10 27.32 11.27
CA TYR A 744 13.07 27.18 12.35
C TYR A 744 12.36 26.91 13.69
N GLY A 745 12.60 25.71 14.24
CA GLY A 745 12.02 25.27 15.51
C GLY A 745 10.58 24.72 15.43
N PHE A 746 9.91 24.74 14.26
CA PHE A 746 8.56 24.22 14.06
C PHE A 746 8.55 22.96 13.21
N TYR A 747 7.80 21.94 13.64
CA TYR A 747 7.67 20.65 12.99
C TYR A 747 6.21 20.23 12.88
N GLU A 748 5.90 19.48 11.85
CA GLU A 748 4.62 18.78 11.64
C GLU A 748 4.83 17.27 11.63
N LYS A 749 3.86 16.54 12.18
CA LYS A 749 3.81 15.08 11.99
C LYS A 749 3.58 14.81 10.51
N ARG A 750 4.35 13.91 9.91
CA ARG A 750 4.02 13.38 8.59
C ARG A 750 3.03 12.23 8.77
N PHE A 751 1.78 12.48 8.47
CA PHE A 751 0.82 11.43 8.17
C PHE A 751 1.13 10.96 6.75
N ARG A 752 1.83 9.82 6.62
CA ARG A 752 2.09 9.24 5.30
C ARG A 752 0.83 8.63 4.73
#